data_e22ee3c63a221037b5f5ce142419b90a
#
_entry.id   e22ee3c63a221037b5f5ce142419b90a
#
_cell.length_a   1.000
_cell.length_b   1.000
_cell.length_c   1.000
_cell.angle_alpha   90.00
_cell.angle_beta   90.00
_cell.angle_gamma   90.00
#
_symmetry.space_group_name_H-M   'P 1'
#
loop_
_entity.id
_entity.type
_entity.pdbx_description
1 polymer ?
#
loop_
_entity_poly.entity_id
_entity_poly.type
_entity_poly.pdbx_seq_one_letter_code
_entity_poly.pdbx_strand_id
1 'polypeptide(L)'
;MTLQYFSDETVNFRTPAEPREGEPFTVRFRVLKGLETTVSLHLTADGEASSREMKPVREEGIYVFWEAEAEGVRDKAEYYFITAAEDGTVWYYGKNGLSQMAAEVQPFTVLPHFSVPEWARGAVWYQIFPDRFANGDPSNDPVDGEYTDATGVPCRHAAWDEPVTAGDFNCFYGGDFQGIIDHLDYLKELGTDVIYLNPVFVSPSSHKYNTQDYEHADPHFGVIVKDAEGADRYGIRTTSKENLEASDALLAKLIEGAHSRGMRVVLDGVFNHCGDFHKWMDRYGLYRKYTGEVGAWWDSECRSSRFFRYLGYHEYESWWNNETLPKLNLDGSKELREEIFRIAEKWVSPPFNADGWRLDVAADVAHSPEANHAFWKEFRQHVRAARPDALILAEHYGDASSWLSGDEWDSVMNYDAFMDPVSLFLTGMDKHSNGYDPEEEGDGALFWDRYSKASARLPQQSLQTALNELDNHDHSRFLSRTNHTAGRLGPLGPGEAEKGVSKAILRAAVVMQMTLPGAPGIYYGDEAGLCGFTDPDNRRPFPWGKEDTVLQDFYLNAVRLHKNIPVFRDGSLVPVIMDDDLAVYGRFLGKEAALVVIHIGTEPARLRIDLSDVTGAAPHAVTRVLHSSTLACSLGRKNVPTPMGTVDLNLLPQSAEIYVW
;
A
#
# COMPACT_ATOMS: atom_id res chain seq x y z
N MET A 1 4.06 -12.67 -26.90
CA MET A 1 4.98 -13.84 -27.04
C MET A 1 4.35 -14.99 -26.24
N THR A 2 4.04 -16.11 -26.91
CA THR A 2 3.44 -17.28 -26.22
C THR A 2 4.39 -17.82 -25.16
N LEU A 3 3.95 -17.87 -23.90
CA LEU A 3 4.77 -18.46 -22.83
C LEU A 3 4.91 -19.95 -23.03
N GLN A 4 6.16 -20.44 -23.07
CA GLN A 4 6.44 -21.88 -23.18
C GLN A 4 6.12 -22.62 -21.88
N TYR A 5 6.34 -21.97 -20.74
CA TYR A 5 6.21 -22.51 -19.40
C TYR A 5 5.50 -21.51 -18.49
N PHE A 6 4.69 -21.99 -17.57
CA PHE A 6 4.08 -21.14 -16.54
C PHE A 6 3.59 -21.93 -15.32
N SER A 7 3.77 -21.35 -14.16
CA SER A 7 3.14 -21.68 -12.89
C SER A 7 3.15 -20.47 -11.98
N ASP A 8 2.29 -20.48 -10.97
CA ASP A 8 2.26 -19.50 -9.89
C ASP A 8 1.73 -20.13 -8.58
N GLU A 9 1.44 -19.32 -7.57
CA GLU A 9 0.96 -19.76 -6.27
C GLU A 9 -0.57 -19.65 -6.12
N THR A 10 -1.29 -19.31 -7.21
CA THR A 10 -2.75 -19.22 -7.19
C THR A 10 -3.39 -20.63 -7.17
N VAL A 11 -4.69 -20.67 -6.91
CA VAL A 11 -5.46 -21.93 -6.94
C VAL A 11 -5.44 -22.63 -8.31
N ASN A 12 -5.10 -21.91 -9.38
CA ASN A 12 -4.92 -22.50 -10.71
C ASN A 12 -3.75 -23.51 -10.72
N PHE A 13 -2.70 -23.24 -9.94
CA PHE A 13 -1.44 -23.99 -9.98
C PHE A 13 -1.04 -24.63 -8.66
N ARG A 14 -1.66 -24.25 -7.53
CA ARG A 14 -1.44 -24.91 -6.23
C ARG A 14 -2.78 -25.18 -5.55
N THR A 15 -3.03 -26.40 -5.08
CA THR A 15 -4.29 -26.76 -4.41
C THR A 15 -4.04 -27.60 -3.16
N PRO A 16 -4.42 -27.12 -1.97
CA PRO A 16 -4.93 -25.77 -1.72
C PRO A 16 -3.88 -24.72 -2.02
N ALA A 17 -4.30 -23.48 -2.35
CA ALA A 17 -3.37 -22.39 -2.63
C ALA A 17 -2.53 -22.02 -1.39
N GLU A 18 -3.10 -22.17 -0.20
CA GLU A 18 -2.46 -21.96 1.10
C GLU A 18 -2.65 -23.22 1.96
N PRO A 19 -1.76 -24.22 1.83
CA PRO A 19 -1.82 -25.42 2.65
C PRO A 19 -1.59 -25.09 4.12
N ARG A 20 -2.35 -25.71 5.01
CA ARG A 20 -2.16 -25.64 6.46
C ARG A 20 -1.06 -26.60 6.90
N GLU A 21 -0.62 -26.48 8.16
CA GLU A 21 0.35 -27.39 8.76
C GLU A 21 -0.06 -28.85 8.56
N GLY A 22 0.84 -29.64 7.97
CA GLY A 22 0.63 -31.04 7.69
C GLY A 22 -0.38 -31.36 6.57
N GLU A 23 -0.96 -30.38 5.91
CA GLU A 23 -1.91 -30.57 4.82
C GLU A 23 -1.17 -30.85 3.49
N PRO A 24 -1.42 -31.98 2.82
CA PRO A 24 -0.86 -32.27 1.52
C PRO A 24 -1.36 -31.25 0.46
N PHE A 25 -0.54 -30.99 -0.53
CA PHE A 25 -0.91 -30.08 -1.62
C PHE A 25 -0.42 -30.58 -2.98
N THR A 26 -1.12 -30.17 -4.02
CA THR A 26 -0.76 -30.44 -5.42
C THR A 26 -0.21 -29.19 -6.07
N VAL A 27 0.91 -29.32 -6.78
CA VAL A 27 1.45 -28.25 -7.62
C VAL A 27 1.30 -28.60 -9.09
N ARG A 28 1.05 -27.59 -9.91
CA ARG A 28 0.86 -27.70 -11.36
C ARG A 28 1.86 -26.86 -12.11
N PHE A 29 2.19 -27.33 -13.29
CA PHE A 29 3.06 -26.61 -14.23
C PHE A 29 2.51 -26.77 -15.63
N ARG A 30 2.27 -25.71 -16.36
CA ARG A 30 1.82 -25.79 -17.76
C ARG A 30 2.98 -25.63 -18.72
N VAL A 31 2.99 -26.45 -19.76
CA VAL A 31 4.00 -26.51 -20.83
C VAL A 31 3.30 -26.35 -22.17
N LEU A 32 3.83 -25.56 -23.08
CA LEU A 32 3.33 -25.41 -24.44
C LEU A 32 3.41 -26.77 -25.19
N LYS A 33 2.32 -27.15 -25.86
CA LYS A 33 2.29 -28.40 -26.67
C LYS A 33 3.35 -28.40 -27.75
N GLY A 34 3.93 -29.57 -27.99
CA GLY A 34 4.99 -29.76 -28.98
C GLY A 34 6.39 -29.47 -28.46
N LEU A 35 6.53 -29.05 -27.19
CA LEU A 35 7.82 -29.06 -26.53
C LEU A 35 8.08 -30.45 -25.96
N GLU A 36 9.09 -31.14 -26.50
CA GLU A 36 9.57 -32.43 -26.00
C GLU A 36 10.44 -32.16 -24.77
N THR A 37 9.85 -32.28 -23.58
CA THR A 37 10.50 -31.98 -22.31
C THR A 37 10.00 -32.89 -21.19
N THR A 38 10.85 -33.15 -20.23
CA THR A 38 10.46 -33.69 -18.93
C THR A 38 10.34 -32.57 -17.92
N VAL A 39 9.47 -32.74 -16.93
CA VAL A 39 9.28 -31.75 -15.86
C VAL A 39 9.50 -32.43 -14.52
N SER A 40 10.32 -31.83 -13.67
CA SER A 40 10.54 -32.27 -12.31
C SER A 40 10.25 -31.16 -11.32
N LEU A 41 9.69 -31.50 -10.17
CA LEU A 41 9.54 -30.63 -9.01
C LEU A 41 10.76 -30.80 -8.11
N HIS A 42 11.46 -29.71 -7.84
CA HIS A 42 12.43 -29.64 -6.75
C HIS A 42 11.75 -28.96 -5.55
N LEU A 43 11.74 -29.65 -4.40
CA LEU A 43 11.07 -29.21 -3.18
C LEU A 43 12.03 -29.32 -2.00
N THR A 44 12.19 -28.23 -1.27
CA THR A 44 12.83 -28.20 0.04
C THR A 44 11.73 -27.96 1.08
N ALA A 45 11.41 -28.98 1.88
CA ALA A 45 10.38 -28.92 2.91
C ALA A 45 11.01 -29.17 4.29
N ASP A 46 10.76 -28.27 5.24
CA ASP A 46 11.31 -28.33 6.62
C ASP A 46 12.84 -28.58 6.65
N GLY A 47 13.57 -28.03 5.66
CA GLY A 47 15.01 -28.16 5.49
C GLY A 47 15.49 -29.41 4.72
N GLU A 48 14.60 -30.32 4.34
CA GLU A 48 14.95 -31.51 3.57
C GLU A 48 14.63 -31.32 2.07
N ALA A 49 15.66 -31.45 1.22
CA ALA A 49 15.51 -31.32 -0.23
C ALA A 49 15.15 -32.65 -0.88
N SER A 50 14.21 -32.61 -1.82
CA SER A 50 13.80 -33.73 -2.64
C SER A 50 13.54 -33.29 -4.08
N SER A 51 13.66 -34.23 -5.02
CA SER A 51 13.25 -34.01 -6.42
C SER A 51 12.40 -35.17 -6.88
N ARG A 52 11.33 -34.85 -7.61
CA ARG A 52 10.44 -35.88 -8.17
C ARG A 52 9.97 -35.51 -9.56
N GLU A 53 9.87 -36.51 -10.42
CA GLU A 53 9.33 -36.33 -11.77
C GLU A 53 7.82 -36.05 -11.69
N MET A 54 7.37 -35.04 -12.45
CA MET A 54 5.96 -34.71 -12.59
C MET A 54 5.31 -35.55 -13.70
N LYS A 55 3.99 -35.63 -13.69
CA LYS A 55 3.23 -36.41 -14.69
C LYS A 55 2.32 -35.48 -15.48
N PRO A 56 2.23 -35.62 -16.81
CA PRO A 56 1.23 -34.96 -17.61
C PRO A 56 -0.16 -35.52 -17.25
N VAL A 57 -1.09 -34.66 -16.89
CA VAL A 57 -2.42 -35.07 -16.39
C VAL A 57 -3.56 -34.65 -17.30
N ARG A 58 -3.41 -33.50 -18.00
CA ARG A 58 -4.45 -33.00 -18.91
C ARG A 58 -3.85 -32.12 -19.99
N GLU A 59 -4.60 -32.01 -21.07
CA GLU A 59 -4.35 -31.03 -22.12
C GLU A 59 -5.47 -30.02 -22.14
N GLU A 60 -5.12 -28.74 -22.24
CA GLU A 60 -6.08 -27.64 -22.34
C GLU A 60 -5.62 -26.62 -23.38
N GLY A 61 -6.38 -26.50 -24.46
CA GLY A 61 -6.00 -25.64 -25.58
C GLY A 61 -4.60 -25.93 -26.12
N ILE A 62 -3.70 -24.95 -26.01
CA ILE A 62 -2.31 -25.05 -26.48
C ILE A 62 -1.32 -25.59 -25.42
N TYR A 63 -1.79 -25.92 -24.22
CA TYR A 63 -0.91 -26.35 -23.12
C TYR A 63 -1.17 -27.81 -22.67
N VAL A 64 -0.12 -28.41 -22.11
CA VAL A 64 -0.15 -29.63 -21.30
C VAL A 64 0.11 -29.25 -19.86
N PHE A 65 -0.72 -29.73 -18.93
CA PHE A 65 -0.54 -29.53 -17.50
C PHE A 65 0.12 -30.77 -16.87
N TRP A 66 1.18 -30.49 -16.12
CA TRP A 66 1.93 -31.47 -15.35
C TRP A 66 1.60 -31.28 -13.88
N GLU A 67 1.50 -32.37 -13.11
CA GLU A 67 1.19 -32.33 -11.68
C GLU A 67 2.18 -33.18 -10.87
N ALA A 68 2.41 -32.73 -9.63
CA ALA A 68 3.02 -33.48 -8.56
C ALA A 68 2.31 -33.23 -7.25
N GLU A 69 2.15 -34.28 -6.43
CA GLU A 69 1.69 -34.14 -5.05
C GLU A 69 2.89 -33.92 -4.13
N ALA A 70 2.74 -33.04 -3.15
CA ALA A 70 3.67 -32.80 -2.07
C ALA A 70 3.03 -33.20 -0.73
N GLU A 71 3.82 -33.78 0.15
CA GLU A 71 3.40 -34.07 1.52
C GLU A 71 3.20 -32.76 2.30
N GLY A 72 2.43 -32.84 3.38
CA GLY A 72 2.20 -31.69 4.25
C GLY A 72 3.51 -31.20 4.92
N VAL A 73 3.62 -29.90 5.02
CA VAL A 73 4.78 -29.17 5.57
C VAL A 73 4.44 -28.65 6.96
N ARG A 74 5.40 -28.65 7.89
CA ARG A 74 5.21 -28.12 9.23
C ARG A 74 5.53 -26.64 9.31
N ASP A 75 6.73 -26.24 8.89
CA ASP A 75 7.20 -24.86 9.07
C ASP A 75 7.24 -24.09 7.74
N LYS A 76 8.02 -24.56 6.78
CA LYS A 76 8.25 -23.89 5.50
C LYS A 76 8.57 -24.88 4.39
N ALA A 77 8.04 -24.63 3.19
CA ALA A 77 8.59 -25.23 2.00
C ALA A 77 8.91 -24.17 0.94
N GLU A 78 9.92 -24.50 0.13
CA GLU A 78 10.32 -23.79 -1.06
C GLU A 78 10.41 -24.76 -2.23
N TYR A 79 9.88 -24.37 -3.39
CA TYR A 79 9.93 -25.23 -4.56
C TYR A 79 10.11 -24.44 -5.85
N TYR A 80 10.66 -25.11 -6.86
CA TYR A 80 10.76 -24.65 -8.24
C TYR A 80 10.66 -25.82 -9.20
N PHE A 81 10.45 -25.53 -10.47
CA PHE A 81 10.35 -26.57 -11.49
C PHE A 81 11.63 -26.64 -12.31
N ILE A 82 11.97 -27.84 -12.74
CA ILE A 82 13.10 -28.12 -13.63
C ILE A 82 12.54 -28.73 -14.90
N THR A 83 12.87 -28.16 -16.06
CA THR A 83 12.52 -28.73 -17.35
C THR A 83 13.80 -29.17 -18.08
N ALA A 84 13.80 -30.34 -18.67
CA ALA A 84 14.91 -30.84 -19.45
C ALA A 84 14.41 -31.25 -20.84
N ALA A 85 14.92 -30.57 -21.87
CA ALA A 85 14.63 -30.86 -23.27
C ALA A 85 15.48 -32.01 -23.80
N GLU A 86 15.05 -32.66 -24.90
CA GLU A 86 15.79 -33.78 -25.51
C GLU A 86 17.20 -33.45 -25.97
N ASP A 87 17.44 -32.18 -26.32
CA ASP A 87 18.77 -31.70 -26.70
C ASP A 87 19.73 -31.50 -25.51
N GLY A 88 19.28 -31.79 -24.29
CA GLY A 88 20.02 -31.65 -23.05
C GLY A 88 19.95 -30.24 -22.42
N THR A 89 19.17 -29.32 -22.97
CA THR A 89 18.96 -27.99 -22.39
C THR A 89 18.11 -28.11 -21.13
N VAL A 90 18.59 -27.54 -20.02
CA VAL A 90 17.89 -27.50 -18.72
C VAL A 90 17.53 -26.08 -18.36
N TRP A 91 16.27 -25.90 -17.95
CA TRP A 91 15.76 -24.64 -17.41
C TRP A 91 15.18 -24.85 -16.01
N TYR A 92 15.33 -23.83 -15.19
CA TYR A 92 14.75 -23.73 -13.87
C TYR A 92 13.67 -22.66 -13.90
N TYR A 93 12.51 -22.93 -13.32
CA TYR A 93 11.38 -22.00 -13.32
C TYR A 93 10.90 -21.74 -11.89
N GLY A 94 10.88 -20.47 -11.48
CA GLY A 94 10.35 -20.00 -10.22
C GLY A 94 9.47 -18.77 -10.38
N LYS A 95 9.24 -18.04 -9.28
CA LYS A 95 8.41 -16.82 -9.27
C LYS A 95 8.89 -15.75 -10.24
N ASN A 96 10.19 -15.61 -10.40
CA ASN A 96 10.83 -14.64 -11.31
C ASN A 96 10.97 -15.16 -12.76
N GLY A 97 10.32 -16.29 -13.10
CA GLY A 97 10.35 -16.88 -14.44
C GLY A 97 11.46 -17.90 -14.66
N LEU A 98 11.97 -17.99 -15.90
CA LEU A 98 12.98 -18.95 -16.34
C LEU A 98 14.40 -18.46 -16.08
N SER A 99 15.27 -19.36 -15.61
CA SER A 99 16.72 -19.18 -15.59
C SER A 99 17.45 -20.47 -16.02
N GLN A 100 18.65 -20.35 -16.54
CA GLN A 100 19.55 -21.47 -16.77
C GLN A 100 20.36 -21.86 -15.53
N MET A 101 20.29 -21.06 -14.45
CA MET A 101 21.00 -21.30 -13.20
C MET A 101 20.01 -21.40 -12.03
N ALA A 102 20.02 -22.54 -11.34
CA ALA A 102 19.14 -22.76 -10.18
C ALA A 102 19.30 -21.69 -9.08
N ALA A 103 20.50 -21.12 -8.91
CA ALA A 103 20.80 -20.09 -7.92
C ALA A 103 20.13 -18.71 -8.21
N GLU A 104 19.66 -18.49 -9.43
CA GLU A 104 18.98 -17.25 -9.83
C GLU A 104 17.46 -17.34 -9.71
N VAL A 105 16.94 -18.53 -9.45
CA VAL A 105 15.51 -18.76 -9.36
C VAL A 105 14.99 -18.34 -7.98
N GLN A 106 14.00 -17.46 -7.97
CA GLN A 106 13.22 -17.19 -6.78
C GLN A 106 12.20 -18.32 -6.57
N PRO A 107 12.31 -19.13 -5.51
CA PRO A 107 11.41 -20.27 -5.32
C PRO A 107 9.99 -19.81 -4.97
N PHE A 108 9.02 -20.65 -5.31
CA PHE A 108 7.67 -20.57 -4.73
C PHE A 108 7.72 -20.97 -3.25
N THR A 109 6.86 -20.37 -2.44
CA THR A 109 6.88 -20.58 -0.99
C THR A 109 5.56 -21.12 -0.45
N VAL A 110 5.67 -22.01 0.53
CA VAL A 110 4.54 -22.47 1.36
C VAL A 110 4.86 -22.14 2.81
N LEU A 111 3.99 -21.34 3.43
CA LEU A 111 4.11 -20.89 4.82
C LEU A 111 2.83 -21.30 5.58
N PRO A 112 2.77 -22.53 6.17
CA PRO A 112 1.53 -23.11 6.71
C PRO A 112 0.94 -22.33 7.90
N HIS A 113 1.78 -21.58 8.62
CA HIS A 113 1.38 -20.77 9.78
C HIS A 113 1.08 -19.32 9.43
N PHE A 114 1.31 -18.93 8.17
CA PHE A 114 1.07 -17.57 7.72
C PHE A 114 -0.34 -17.43 7.15
N SER A 115 -1.14 -16.60 7.78
CA SER A 115 -2.42 -16.19 7.24
C SER A 115 -2.61 -14.69 7.38
N VAL A 116 -3.05 -14.05 6.32
CA VAL A 116 -3.50 -12.65 6.32
C VAL A 116 -5.02 -12.60 6.53
N PRO A 117 -5.57 -11.52 7.07
CA PRO A 117 -7.01 -11.37 7.18
C PRO A 117 -7.68 -11.44 5.80
N GLU A 118 -8.70 -12.27 5.66
CA GLU A 118 -9.40 -12.45 4.36
C GLU A 118 -10.00 -11.13 3.84
N TRP A 119 -10.46 -10.27 4.74
CA TRP A 119 -11.02 -8.96 4.38
C TRP A 119 -10.00 -8.02 3.70
N ALA A 120 -8.68 -8.24 3.91
CA ALA A 120 -7.62 -7.38 3.38
C ALA A 120 -7.19 -7.75 1.95
N ARG A 121 -7.50 -8.98 1.49
CA ARG A 121 -7.09 -9.48 0.17
C ARG A 121 -7.79 -8.73 -0.95
N GLY A 122 -7.03 -7.99 -1.75
CA GLY A 122 -7.56 -7.18 -2.83
C GLY A 122 -8.58 -6.14 -2.37
N ALA A 123 -8.59 -5.77 -1.10
CA ALA A 123 -9.46 -4.74 -0.58
C ALA A 123 -9.12 -3.37 -1.18
N VAL A 124 -10.13 -2.56 -1.42
CA VAL A 124 -9.96 -1.19 -1.91
C VAL A 124 -9.77 -0.27 -0.71
N TRP A 125 -8.59 0.34 -0.63
CA TRP A 125 -8.22 1.26 0.44
C TRP A 125 -8.45 2.71 0.02
N TYR A 126 -8.73 3.54 1.03
CA TYR A 126 -8.78 4.98 0.88
C TYR A 126 -7.99 5.62 2.02
N GLN A 127 -6.85 6.24 1.67
CA GLN A 127 -6.00 6.91 2.64
C GLN A 127 -6.49 8.33 2.88
N ILE A 128 -6.67 8.68 4.14
CA ILE A 128 -7.10 10.00 4.57
C ILE A 128 -5.99 10.69 5.37
N PHE A 129 -5.63 11.89 4.97
CA PHE A 129 -4.88 12.85 5.78
C PHE A 129 -5.89 13.75 6.50
N PRO A 130 -6.18 13.53 7.82
CA PRO A 130 -7.37 14.09 8.47
C PRO A 130 -7.47 15.60 8.35
N ASP A 131 -6.39 16.34 8.63
CA ASP A 131 -6.36 17.82 8.55
C ASP A 131 -6.78 18.40 7.19
N ARG A 132 -6.72 17.57 6.12
CA ARG A 132 -6.91 18.02 4.73
C ARG A 132 -8.11 17.41 4.04
N PHE A 133 -8.87 16.54 4.72
CA PHE A 133 -9.98 15.84 4.09
C PHE A 133 -11.30 16.61 4.18
N ALA A 134 -11.78 16.93 5.38
CA ALA A 134 -13.00 17.71 5.59
C ALA A 134 -13.02 18.28 7.01
N ASN A 135 -13.43 19.56 7.15
CA ASN A 135 -13.67 20.21 8.45
C ASN A 135 -15.16 20.08 8.80
N GLY A 136 -15.49 19.30 9.83
CA GLY A 136 -16.86 19.06 10.29
C GLY A 136 -17.21 19.84 11.55
N ASP A 137 -16.21 20.27 12.34
CA ASP A 137 -16.40 21.06 13.57
C ASP A 137 -15.35 22.18 13.70
N PRO A 138 -15.59 23.36 13.14
CA PRO A 138 -14.64 24.49 13.27
C PRO A 138 -14.31 24.93 14.69
N SER A 139 -15.02 24.41 15.71
CA SER A 139 -14.73 24.76 17.11
C SER A 139 -13.48 24.09 17.66
N ASN A 140 -13.00 23.02 17.01
CA ASN A 140 -11.78 22.31 17.38
C ASN A 140 -10.53 22.79 16.61
N ASP A 141 -10.71 23.69 15.64
CA ASP A 141 -9.62 24.20 14.81
C ASP A 141 -8.47 24.76 15.66
N PRO A 142 -7.21 24.53 15.28
CA PRO A 142 -6.06 25.23 15.85
C PRO A 142 -6.18 26.75 15.69
N VAL A 143 -5.68 27.51 16.64
CA VAL A 143 -5.67 28.97 16.59
C VAL A 143 -4.27 29.46 16.28
N ASP A 144 -4.15 30.51 15.46
CA ASP A 144 -2.87 31.13 15.12
C ASP A 144 -2.03 31.41 16.37
N GLY A 145 -0.80 30.89 16.41
CA GLY A 145 0.11 31.07 17.54
C GLY A 145 -0.28 30.31 18.81
N GLU A 146 -1.17 29.35 18.74
CA GLU A 146 -1.56 28.51 19.88
C GLU A 146 -0.36 27.83 20.56
N TYR A 147 0.61 27.43 19.77
CA TYR A 147 1.93 26.96 20.21
C TYR A 147 3.01 27.41 19.22
N THR A 148 4.26 27.26 19.64
CA THR A 148 5.45 27.50 18.81
C THR A 148 6.33 26.26 18.88
N ASP A 149 6.79 25.76 17.73
CA ASP A 149 7.66 24.58 17.67
C ASP A 149 9.11 24.89 18.10
N ALA A 150 9.96 23.84 18.08
CA ALA A 150 11.38 23.93 18.44
C ALA A 150 12.18 24.91 17.55
N THR A 151 11.71 25.19 16.35
CA THR A 151 12.37 26.09 15.40
C THR A 151 11.94 27.55 15.57
N GLY A 152 10.99 27.80 16.47
CA GLY A 152 10.43 29.13 16.72
C GLY A 152 9.31 29.52 15.76
N VAL A 153 8.80 28.57 14.96
CA VAL A 153 7.69 28.81 14.04
C VAL A 153 6.36 28.59 14.76
N PRO A 154 5.48 29.60 14.82
CA PRO A 154 4.15 29.46 15.39
C PRO A 154 3.26 28.60 14.49
N CYS A 155 2.31 27.85 15.08
CA CYS A 155 1.26 27.22 14.32
C CYS A 155 0.35 28.25 13.66
N ARG A 156 -0.22 27.89 12.51
CA ARG A 156 -1.12 28.73 11.73
C ARG A 156 -2.36 27.93 11.32
N HIS A 157 -3.50 28.57 11.31
CA HIS A 157 -4.72 28.05 10.72
C HIS A 157 -4.98 28.74 9.38
N ALA A 158 -5.05 28.00 8.31
CA ALA A 158 -5.31 28.47 6.95
C ALA A 158 -6.79 28.30 6.58
N ALA A 159 -7.30 29.17 5.73
CA ALA A 159 -8.60 28.95 5.12
C ALA A 159 -8.56 27.72 4.20
N TRP A 160 -9.68 26.98 4.09
CA TRP A 160 -9.76 25.72 3.32
C TRP A 160 -9.33 25.83 1.85
N ASP A 161 -9.51 26.98 1.23
CA ASP A 161 -9.15 27.27 -0.16
C ASP A 161 -7.81 28.02 -0.30
N GLU A 162 -7.09 28.23 0.79
CA GLU A 162 -5.77 28.85 0.77
C GLU A 162 -4.75 27.87 0.18
N PRO A 163 -3.88 28.31 -0.76
CA PRO A 163 -2.86 27.44 -1.32
C PRO A 163 -1.83 27.00 -0.29
N VAL A 164 -1.41 25.74 -0.36
CA VAL A 164 -0.28 25.21 0.42
C VAL A 164 1.00 25.94 0.03
N THR A 165 1.85 26.26 1.02
CA THR A 165 3.15 26.89 0.80
C THR A 165 4.30 26.00 1.23
N ALA A 166 5.52 26.26 0.75
CA ALA A 166 6.69 25.41 1.00
C ALA A 166 7.10 25.27 2.48
N GLY A 167 6.53 26.07 3.38
CA GLY A 167 6.81 26.01 4.82
C GLY A 167 5.64 25.51 5.66
N ASP A 168 4.62 24.89 5.07
CA ASP A 168 3.34 24.60 5.71
C ASP A 168 3.31 23.38 6.66
N PHE A 169 4.43 23.00 7.26
CA PHE A 169 4.45 21.87 8.21
C PHE A 169 3.66 22.14 9.52
N ASN A 170 3.62 23.41 9.96
CA ASN A 170 2.86 23.88 11.12
C ASN A 170 1.56 24.59 10.72
N CYS A 171 1.09 24.37 9.48
CA CYS A 171 -0.15 24.92 8.98
C CYS A 171 -1.26 23.86 9.03
N PHE A 172 -2.38 24.26 9.62
CA PHE A 172 -3.59 23.45 9.73
C PHE A 172 -4.68 24.01 8.83
N TYR A 173 -5.51 23.14 8.28
CA TYR A 173 -6.70 23.50 7.52
C TYR A 173 -7.99 23.11 8.25
N GLY A 174 -7.86 22.45 9.40
CA GLY A 174 -8.97 22.17 10.29
C GLY A 174 -9.80 20.95 9.94
N GLY A 175 -9.32 20.06 9.05
CA GLY A 175 -9.98 18.79 8.83
C GLY A 175 -9.97 17.92 10.11
N ASP A 176 -11.05 17.17 10.35
CA ASP A 176 -11.32 16.50 11.63
C ASP A 176 -12.12 15.20 11.52
N PHE A 177 -12.31 14.50 12.63
CA PHE A 177 -13.07 13.25 12.68
C PHE A 177 -14.54 13.45 12.33
N GLN A 178 -15.15 14.57 12.69
CA GLN A 178 -16.55 14.84 12.34
C GLN A 178 -16.70 15.02 10.83
N GLY A 179 -15.76 15.71 10.17
CA GLY A 179 -15.71 15.85 8.72
C GLY A 179 -15.58 14.50 8.01
N ILE A 180 -14.76 13.58 8.56
CA ILE A 180 -14.66 12.22 8.02
C ILE A 180 -15.98 11.46 8.22
N ILE A 181 -16.61 11.55 9.42
CA ILE A 181 -17.91 10.92 9.71
C ILE A 181 -18.98 11.40 8.73
N ASP A 182 -19.02 12.68 8.44
CA ASP A 182 -20.01 13.27 7.53
C ASP A 182 -19.84 12.81 6.07
N HIS A 183 -18.66 12.30 5.71
CA HIS A 183 -18.33 11.81 4.38
C HIS A 183 -18.18 10.27 4.27
N LEU A 184 -18.56 9.51 5.31
CA LEU A 184 -18.50 8.04 5.25
C LEU A 184 -19.38 7.44 4.15
N ASP A 185 -20.50 8.08 3.82
CA ASP A 185 -21.36 7.63 2.73
C ASP A 185 -20.72 7.85 1.36
N TYR A 186 -19.99 8.96 1.18
CA TYR A 186 -19.16 9.20 -0.01
C TYR A 186 -18.12 8.10 -0.22
N LEU A 187 -17.38 7.74 0.84
CA LEU A 187 -16.38 6.66 0.78
C LEU A 187 -17.03 5.31 0.45
N LYS A 188 -18.21 5.03 1.04
CA LYS A 188 -18.97 3.82 0.75
C LYS A 188 -19.44 3.78 -0.69
N GLU A 189 -19.93 4.89 -1.25
CA GLU A 189 -20.37 4.99 -2.63
C GLU A 189 -19.22 4.83 -3.61
N LEU A 190 -18.03 5.35 -3.31
CA LEU A 190 -16.80 5.13 -4.08
C LEU A 190 -16.41 3.64 -4.11
N GLY A 191 -16.82 2.86 -3.10
CA GLY A 191 -16.58 1.42 -2.99
C GLY A 191 -15.42 1.07 -2.08
N THR A 192 -15.00 1.98 -1.21
CA THR A 192 -13.97 1.77 -0.18
C THR A 192 -14.31 0.59 0.71
N ASP A 193 -13.34 -0.28 0.94
CA ASP A 193 -13.40 -1.38 1.91
C ASP A 193 -12.62 -1.04 3.18
N VAL A 194 -11.52 -0.28 3.06
CA VAL A 194 -10.64 0.06 4.18
C VAL A 194 -10.31 1.55 4.16
N ILE A 195 -10.54 2.21 5.27
CA ILE A 195 -10.08 3.59 5.52
C ILE A 195 -8.73 3.49 6.24
N TYR A 196 -7.67 4.02 5.64
CA TYR A 196 -6.39 4.21 6.30
C TYR A 196 -6.29 5.66 6.75
N LEU A 197 -6.19 5.89 8.06
CA LEU A 197 -6.01 7.20 8.65
C LEU A 197 -4.52 7.45 8.90
N ASN A 198 -3.95 8.51 8.30
CA ASN A 198 -2.67 9.05 8.76
C ASN A 198 -2.74 9.37 10.25
N PRO A 199 -1.61 9.56 10.98
CA PRO A 199 -1.62 9.58 12.43
C PRO A 199 -2.70 10.46 13.03
N VAL A 200 -3.38 9.95 14.07
CA VAL A 200 -4.55 10.58 14.70
C VAL A 200 -4.32 10.94 16.18
N PHE A 201 -3.16 10.57 16.71
CA PHE A 201 -2.85 10.76 18.12
C PHE A 201 -2.44 12.21 18.41
N VAL A 202 -2.52 12.61 19.68
CA VAL A 202 -2.15 13.98 20.10
C VAL A 202 -0.77 14.33 19.58
N SER A 203 -0.68 15.47 18.88
CA SER A 203 0.58 15.92 18.26
C SER A 203 0.51 17.40 17.90
N PRO A 204 1.65 18.13 17.99
CA PRO A 204 1.69 19.55 17.67
C PRO A 204 1.68 19.88 16.17
N SER A 205 1.82 18.90 15.28
CA SER A 205 1.82 19.14 13.82
C SER A 205 0.54 18.72 13.14
N SER A 206 0.26 19.24 11.95
CA SER A 206 -0.87 18.82 11.12
C SER A 206 -0.72 17.39 10.60
N HIS A 207 0.52 16.91 10.39
CA HIS A 207 0.82 15.54 9.94
C HIS A 207 0.85 14.51 11.08
N LYS A 208 1.04 14.94 12.31
CA LYS A 208 1.04 14.16 13.57
C LYS A 208 2.06 13.01 13.68
N TYR A 209 3.08 12.98 12.84
CA TYR A 209 4.20 12.01 12.96
C TYR A 209 5.14 12.31 14.14
N ASN A 210 5.05 13.48 14.77
CA ASN A 210 5.72 13.84 16.01
C ASN A 210 4.78 13.69 17.21
N THR A 211 4.36 12.46 17.48
CA THR A 211 3.34 12.13 18.49
C THR A 211 3.69 12.66 19.87
N GLN A 212 2.73 13.34 20.50
CA GLN A 212 2.80 13.87 21.87
C GLN A 212 2.20 12.90 22.89
N ASP A 213 1.17 12.16 22.53
CA ASP A 213 0.55 11.13 23.37
C ASP A 213 -0.11 10.04 22.51
N TYR A 214 0.43 8.82 22.56
CA TYR A 214 -0.12 7.67 21.83
C TYR A 214 -1.42 7.12 22.44
N GLU A 215 -1.75 7.51 23.66
CA GLU A 215 -2.89 6.95 24.37
C GLU A 215 -4.21 7.65 24.07
N HIS A 216 -4.15 8.81 23.41
CA HIS A 216 -5.33 9.61 23.11
C HIS A 216 -5.35 10.15 21.69
N ALA A 217 -6.55 10.23 21.13
CA ALA A 217 -6.83 10.91 19.89
C ALA A 217 -6.68 12.44 20.09
N ASP A 218 -6.18 13.12 19.05
CA ASP A 218 -5.91 14.56 19.12
C ASP A 218 -7.21 15.37 19.24
N PRO A 219 -7.33 16.25 20.25
CA PRO A 219 -8.51 17.13 20.41
C PRO A 219 -8.76 18.08 19.23
N HIS A 220 -7.73 18.44 18.44
CA HIS A 220 -7.92 19.24 17.24
C HIS A 220 -8.51 18.43 16.05
N PHE A 221 -8.49 17.10 16.15
CA PHE A 221 -9.29 16.24 15.27
C PHE A 221 -10.58 15.77 15.94
N GLY A 222 -10.66 15.91 17.26
CA GLY A 222 -11.71 15.40 18.11
C GLY A 222 -12.64 16.48 18.64
N VAL A 223 -12.71 16.57 19.97
CA VAL A 223 -13.64 17.48 20.68
C VAL A 223 -12.89 18.30 21.72
N ILE A 224 -13.04 19.62 21.67
CA ILE A 224 -12.53 20.53 22.70
C ILE A 224 -13.67 20.90 23.65
N VAL A 225 -13.68 20.30 24.83
CA VAL A 225 -14.65 20.57 25.93
C VAL A 225 -14.13 21.72 26.81
N LYS A 226 -12.82 21.74 27.07
CA LYS A 226 -12.14 22.76 27.84
C LYS A 226 -11.18 23.53 26.94
N ASP A 227 -11.23 24.82 27.00
CA ASP A 227 -10.31 25.72 26.28
C ASP A 227 -9.72 26.76 27.26
N ALA A 228 -8.69 27.45 26.83
CA ALA A 228 -8.08 28.57 27.51
C ALA A 228 -7.67 29.64 26.50
N GLU A 229 -7.17 30.77 26.99
CA GLU A 229 -6.64 31.82 26.13
C GLU A 229 -5.12 31.94 26.24
N GLY A 230 -4.48 32.48 25.19
CA GLY A 230 -3.05 32.74 25.17
C GLY A 230 -2.18 31.52 25.35
N ALA A 231 -1.10 31.64 26.10
CA ALA A 231 -0.06 30.61 26.25
C ALA A 231 -0.52 29.30 26.95
N ASP A 232 -1.70 29.27 27.53
CA ASP A 232 -2.24 28.08 28.19
C ASP A 232 -3.13 27.24 27.26
N ARG A 233 -3.57 27.81 26.13
CA ARG A 233 -4.55 27.16 25.22
C ARG A 233 -4.10 25.79 24.77
N TYR A 234 -2.96 25.68 24.14
CA TYR A 234 -2.45 24.40 23.61
C TYR A 234 -2.34 23.34 24.71
N GLY A 235 -1.72 23.73 25.85
CA GLY A 235 -1.56 22.81 26.97
C GLY A 235 -2.91 22.32 27.53
N ILE A 236 -3.90 23.20 27.71
CA ILE A 236 -5.24 22.81 28.19
C ILE A 236 -5.97 21.97 27.15
N ARG A 237 -5.91 22.33 25.86
CA ARG A 237 -6.55 21.57 24.78
C ARG A 237 -6.00 20.16 24.68
N THR A 238 -4.67 19.98 24.79
CA THR A 238 -3.99 18.71 24.51
C THR A 238 -3.72 17.84 25.74
N THR A 239 -3.94 18.34 26.97
CA THR A 239 -3.67 17.57 28.20
C THR A 239 -4.86 17.44 29.13
N SER A 240 -5.96 18.18 28.92
CA SER A 240 -7.13 18.02 29.79
C SER A 240 -7.86 16.70 29.54
N LYS A 241 -8.12 15.97 30.60
CA LYS A 241 -8.76 14.67 30.54
C LYS A 241 -10.10 14.70 29.78
N GLU A 242 -10.87 15.76 29.96
CA GLU A 242 -12.17 15.91 29.32
C GLU A 242 -12.07 16.00 27.79
N ASN A 243 -11.07 16.72 27.27
CA ASN A 243 -10.83 16.81 25.83
C ASN A 243 -10.35 15.47 25.26
N LEU A 244 -9.40 14.83 25.96
CA LEU A 244 -8.82 13.56 25.54
C LEU A 244 -9.90 12.45 25.49
N GLU A 245 -10.70 12.30 26.53
CA GLU A 245 -11.78 11.30 26.59
C GLU A 245 -12.89 11.58 25.55
N ALA A 246 -13.25 12.84 25.32
CA ALA A 246 -14.25 13.21 24.33
C ALA A 246 -13.75 12.95 22.90
N SER A 247 -12.47 13.20 22.63
CA SER A 247 -11.84 12.94 21.34
C SER A 247 -11.69 11.43 21.06
N ASP A 248 -11.31 10.65 22.07
CA ASP A 248 -11.31 9.19 22.01
C ASP A 248 -12.71 8.64 21.67
N ALA A 249 -13.74 9.19 22.29
CA ALA A 249 -15.13 8.77 22.03
C ALA A 249 -15.57 9.12 20.59
N LEU A 250 -15.12 10.26 20.03
CA LEU A 250 -15.45 10.63 18.66
C LEU A 250 -14.70 9.74 17.64
N LEU A 251 -13.43 9.40 17.90
CA LEU A 251 -12.71 8.42 17.06
C LEU A 251 -13.37 7.04 17.10
N ALA A 252 -13.81 6.58 18.28
CA ALA A 252 -14.56 5.33 18.38
C ALA A 252 -15.87 5.38 17.58
N LYS A 253 -16.59 6.52 17.60
CA LYS A 253 -17.79 6.73 16.78
C LYS A 253 -17.49 6.72 15.28
N LEU A 254 -16.36 7.29 14.83
CA LEU A 254 -15.92 7.23 13.45
C LEU A 254 -15.73 5.78 13.01
N ILE A 255 -14.98 4.99 13.80
CA ILE A 255 -14.69 3.59 13.50
C ILE A 255 -16.01 2.77 13.48
N GLU A 256 -16.90 2.96 14.44
CA GLU A 256 -18.22 2.33 14.45
C GLU A 256 -19.04 2.73 13.21
N GLY A 257 -19.01 4.00 12.84
CA GLY A 257 -19.66 4.53 11.64
C GLY A 257 -19.17 3.89 10.35
N ALA A 258 -17.85 3.67 10.23
CA ALA A 258 -17.24 2.93 9.13
C ALA A 258 -17.67 1.46 9.11
N HIS A 259 -17.60 0.78 10.27
CA HIS A 259 -18.02 -0.62 10.43
C HIS A 259 -19.50 -0.83 10.09
N SER A 260 -20.37 0.09 10.48
CA SER A 260 -21.82 0.02 10.16
C SER A 260 -22.10 0.06 8.64
N ARG A 261 -21.16 0.58 7.87
CA ARG A 261 -21.19 0.62 6.41
C ARG A 261 -20.41 -0.51 5.74
N GLY A 262 -19.84 -1.42 6.54
CA GLY A 262 -19.00 -2.53 6.09
C GLY A 262 -17.59 -2.13 5.65
N MET A 263 -17.11 -0.97 6.07
CA MET A 263 -15.73 -0.53 5.88
C MET A 263 -14.90 -0.82 7.12
N ARG A 264 -13.60 -1.07 6.95
CA ARG A 264 -12.60 -1.27 7.99
C ARG A 264 -11.83 0.02 8.24
N VAL A 265 -11.17 0.12 9.39
CA VAL A 265 -10.32 1.27 9.71
C VAL A 265 -8.96 0.79 10.20
N VAL A 266 -7.89 1.24 9.54
CA VAL A 266 -6.49 0.99 9.91
C VAL A 266 -5.87 2.29 10.37
N LEU A 267 -5.17 2.25 11.52
CA LEU A 267 -4.50 3.40 12.12
C LEU A 267 -3.01 3.41 11.79
N ASP A 268 -2.40 4.58 11.80
CA ASP A 268 -0.95 4.77 11.60
C ASP A 268 -0.21 4.68 12.94
N GLY A 269 0.73 3.76 13.04
CA GLY A 269 1.56 3.48 14.21
C GLY A 269 2.97 4.00 14.06
N VAL A 270 3.25 5.18 14.63
CA VAL A 270 4.58 5.82 14.62
C VAL A 270 5.36 5.38 15.84
N PHE A 271 5.97 4.18 15.82
CA PHE A 271 6.62 3.59 17.00
C PHE A 271 8.16 3.62 16.97
N ASN A 272 8.76 4.14 15.91
CA ASN A 272 10.21 4.35 15.85
C ASN A 272 10.68 5.54 16.71
N HIS A 273 9.88 6.60 16.76
CA HIS A 273 10.18 7.85 17.45
C HIS A 273 8.90 8.45 18.02
N CYS A 274 9.03 9.40 18.93
CA CYS A 274 7.93 10.27 19.35
C CYS A 274 8.25 11.73 19.03
N GLY A 275 7.36 12.65 19.36
CA GLY A 275 7.66 14.09 19.35
C GLY A 275 8.42 14.53 20.60
N ASP A 276 9.14 15.63 20.53
CA ASP A 276 9.79 16.26 21.70
C ASP A 276 8.77 16.89 22.68
N PHE A 277 7.51 17.07 22.25
CA PHE A 277 6.36 17.41 23.09
C PHE A 277 5.82 16.20 23.88
N HIS A 278 6.24 14.97 23.54
CA HIS A 278 5.66 13.76 24.15
C HIS A 278 5.81 13.74 25.66
N LYS A 279 4.78 13.27 26.37
CA LYS A 279 4.78 13.20 27.85
C LYS A 279 5.98 12.46 28.45
N TRP A 280 6.57 11.51 27.71
CA TRP A 280 7.79 10.81 28.16
C TRP A 280 9.04 11.70 28.11
N MET A 281 9.12 12.65 27.17
CA MET A 281 10.20 13.63 27.06
C MET A 281 9.84 14.93 27.79
N ASP A 282 8.67 15.50 27.47
CA ASP A 282 8.11 16.75 28.00
C ASP A 282 9.08 17.94 27.91
N ARG A 283 9.78 18.12 26.75
CA ARG A 283 10.83 19.14 26.56
C ARG A 283 10.32 20.53 26.92
N TYR A 284 9.06 20.82 26.68
CA TYR A 284 8.44 22.14 26.91
C TYR A 284 7.72 22.26 28.24
N GLY A 285 7.71 21.20 29.07
CA GLY A 285 7.11 21.23 30.42
C GLY A 285 5.58 21.30 30.42
N LEU A 286 4.92 20.88 29.36
CA LEU A 286 3.45 20.90 29.26
C LEU A 286 2.82 19.95 30.28
N TYR A 287 3.23 18.71 30.29
CA TYR A 287 2.69 17.70 31.21
C TYR A 287 3.05 18.02 32.66
N ARG A 288 4.28 18.48 32.89
CA ARG A 288 4.71 18.96 34.22
C ARG A 288 3.84 20.10 34.72
N LYS A 289 3.42 21.02 33.86
CA LYS A 289 2.60 22.19 34.21
C LYS A 289 1.14 21.83 34.43
N TYR A 290 0.52 21.05 33.55
CA TYR A 290 -0.92 20.85 33.54
C TYR A 290 -1.38 19.54 34.18
N THR A 291 -0.55 18.50 34.20
CA THR A 291 -0.88 17.19 34.80
C THR A 291 -0.04 16.87 36.05
N GLY A 292 1.10 17.53 36.22
CA GLY A 292 2.07 17.23 37.28
C GLY A 292 3.00 16.06 36.93
N GLU A 293 2.88 15.46 35.74
CA GLU A 293 3.79 14.41 35.27
C GLU A 293 5.13 15.05 34.86
N VAL A 294 6.24 14.35 35.09
CA VAL A 294 7.58 14.85 34.78
C VAL A 294 8.24 13.94 33.77
N GLY A 295 8.53 14.48 32.58
CA GLY A 295 9.21 13.77 31.52
C GLY A 295 10.74 13.78 31.68
N ALA A 296 11.40 12.99 30.87
CA ALA A 296 12.83 12.72 30.89
C ALA A 296 13.73 13.97 30.69
N TRP A 297 13.18 15.00 30.05
CA TRP A 297 13.89 16.28 29.90
C TRP A 297 14.16 16.99 31.24
N TRP A 298 13.25 16.83 32.19
CA TRP A 298 13.28 17.53 33.49
C TRP A 298 13.83 16.69 34.62
N ASP A 299 13.75 15.35 34.52
CA ASP A 299 14.21 14.43 35.55
C ASP A 299 14.84 13.19 34.89
N SER A 300 16.17 13.10 34.97
CA SER A 300 16.93 11.95 34.44
C SER A 300 16.69 10.64 35.20
N GLU A 301 16.06 10.68 36.37
CA GLU A 301 15.73 9.49 37.17
C GLU A 301 14.27 9.06 37.01
N CYS A 302 13.45 9.82 36.24
CA CYS A 302 12.07 9.44 36.02
C CYS A 302 11.98 8.15 35.19
N ARG A 303 10.81 7.49 35.25
CA ARG A 303 10.53 6.24 34.53
C ARG A 303 10.89 6.32 33.05
N SER A 304 10.46 7.39 32.39
CA SER A 304 10.61 7.56 30.94
C SER A 304 12.04 7.93 30.51
N SER A 305 12.96 8.22 31.43
CA SER A 305 14.37 8.50 31.08
C SER A 305 15.02 7.32 30.33
N ARG A 306 14.60 6.07 30.62
CA ARG A 306 15.11 4.86 29.96
C ARG A 306 14.48 4.60 28.58
N PHE A 307 13.50 5.37 28.21
CA PHE A 307 12.82 5.26 26.90
C PHE A 307 13.61 5.90 25.77
N PHE A 308 14.70 6.62 26.14
CA PHE A 308 15.59 7.30 25.20
C PHE A 308 17.02 6.89 25.41
N ARG A 309 17.86 7.05 24.39
CA ARG A 309 19.32 6.96 24.49
C ARG A 309 19.89 8.36 24.52
N TYR A 310 20.65 8.64 25.57
CA TYR A 310 21.32 9.94 25.74
C TYR A 310 22.75 9.88 25.19
N LEU A 311 23.11 10.91 24.44
CA LEU A 311 24.45 11.14 23.90
C LEU A 311 25.25 12.11 24.79
N GLY A 312 24.56 12.92 25.58
CA GLY A 312 25.08 13.93 26.48
C GLY A 312 23.97 14.54 27.36
N TYR A 313 24.32 15.61 28.08
CA TYR A 313 23.32 16.33 28.87
C TYR A 313 22.33 17.05 27.95
N HIS A 314 21.06 16.70 28.02
CA HIS A 314 20.00 17.13 27.12
C HIS A 314 20.25 16.83 25.63
N GLU A 315 21.18 15.93 25.33
CA GLU A 315 21.41 15.40 23.99
C GLU A 315 20.94 13.95 23.94
N TYR A 316 20.08 13.62 23.00
CA TYR A 316 19.49 12.30 22.83
C TYR A 316 19.52 11.87 21.36
N GLU A 317 19.48 10.58 21.16
CA GLU A 317 19.36 10.02 19.83
C GLU A 317 18.01 10.39 19.21
N SER A 318 18.04 10.88 17.97
CA SER A 318 16.87 11.31 17.24
C SER A 318 16.85 10.70 15.85
N TRP A 319 15.65 10.51 15.29
CA TRP A 319 15.50 9.96 13.96
C TRP A 319 16.01 10.95 12.92
N TRP A 320 16.91 10.50 12.04
CA TRP A 320 17.62 11.32 11.04
C TRP A 320 18.29 12.58 11.61
N ASN A 321 18.74 12.54 12.86
CA ASN A 321 19.30 13.69 13.58
C ASN A 321 18.34 14.89 13.69
N ASN A 322 17.04 14.64 13.61
CA ASN A 322 16.03 15.68 13.85
C ASN A 322 15.66 15.69 15.34
N GLU A 323 16.12 16.70 16.08
CA GLU A 323 15.89 16.83 17.53
C GLU A 323 14.41 16.87 17.93
N THR A 324 13.50 17.19 17.01
CA THR A 324 12.05 17.18 17.29
C THR A 324 11.46 15.77 17.30
N LEU A 325 12.24 14.77 16.89
CA LEU A 325 11.84 13.37 16.76
C LEU A 325 12.74 12.44 17.60
N PRO A 326 12.65 12.48 18.95
CA PRO A 326 13.40 11.57 19.82
C PRO A 326 13.17 10.11 19.45
N LYS A 327 14.27 9.37 19.14
CA LYS A 327 14.19 7.95 18.83
C LYS A 327 13.90 7.13 20.08
N LEU A 328 12.96 6.19 19.97
CA LEU A 328 12.57 5.32 21.07
C LEU A 328 13.57 4.16 21.24
N ASN A 329 13.99 3.91 22.49
CA ASN A 329 14.96 2.90 22.87
C ASN A 329 14.31 1.52 23.08
N LEU A 330 13.71 0.97 22.02
CA LEU A 330 12.92 -0.26 22.11
C LEU A 330 13.75 -1.51 22.41
N ASP A 331 14.98 -1.59 21.97
CA ASP A 331 15.88 -2.69 22.29
C ASP A 331 16.51 -2.58 23.69
N GLY A 332 16.68 -1.35 24.20
CA GLY A 332 17.27 -1.11 25.53
C GLY A 332 16.25 -1.05 26.67
N SER A 333 14.95 -0.91 26.39
CA SER A 333 13.92 -0.75 27.42
C SER A 333 12.75 -1.73 27.24
N LYS A 334 12.73 -2.78 28.04
CA LYS A 334 11.61 -3.73 28.09
C LYS A 334 10.31 -3.02 28.47
N GLU A 335 10.38 -2.09 29.43
CA GLU A 335 9.22 -1.34 29.91
C GLU A 335 8.59 -0.49 28.79
N LEU A 336 9.42 0.12 27.94
CA LEU A 336 8.94 0.85 26.77
C LEU A 336 8.25 -0.07 25.77
N ARG A 337 8.81 -1.27 25.49
CA ARG A 337 8.14 -2.24 24.61
C ARG A 337 6.77 -2.64 25.14
N GLU A 338 6.69 -2.98 26.43
CA GLU A 338 5.41 -3.32 27.09
C GLU A 338 4.39 -2.17 26.97
N GLU A 339 4.86 -0.93 27.07
CA GLU A 339 4.01 0.25 26.91
C GLU A 339 3.49 0.39 25.47
N ILE A 340 4.34 0.22 24.46
CA ILE A 340 3.94 0.25 23.04
C ILE A 340 2.97 -0.88 22.73
N PHE A 341 3.21 -2.09 23.24
CA PHE A 341 2.29 -3.22 23.00
C PHE A 341 0.92 -2.95 23.64
N ARG A 342 0.87 -2.42 24.86
CA ARG A 342 -0.38 -2.02 25.52
C ARG A 342 -1.13 -0.93 24.71
N ILE A 343 -0.42 0.03 24.13
CA ILE A 343 -1.00 1.06 23.25
C ILE A 343 -1.56 0.40 21.99
N ALA A 344 -0.80 -0.49 21.38
CA ALA A 344 -1.24 -1.18 20.16
C ALA A 344 -2.49 -2.06 20.41
N GLU A 345 -2.55 -2.77 21.53
CA GLU A 345 -3.72 -3.55 21.96
C GLU A 345 -4.93 -2.66 22.23
N LYS A 346 -4.74 -1.50 22.90
CA LYS A 346 -5.83 -0.56 23.21
C LYS A 346 -6.64 -0.20 21.98
N TRP A 347 -5.98 0.22 20.92
CA TRP A 347 -6.66 0.77 19.76
C TRP A 347 -7.36 -0.29 18.88
N VAL A 348 -6.89 -1.53 18.91
CA VAL A 348 -7.57 -2.63 18.21
C VAL A 348 -8.64 -3.32 19.06
N SER A 349 -8.76 -2.95 20.33
CA SER A 349 -9.73 -3.48 21.31
C SER A 349 -10.94 -2.55 21.48
N PRO A 350 -12.06 -3.04 22.05
CA PRO A 350 -13.17 -2.17 22.45
C PRO A 350 -12.72 -1.05 23.38
N PRO A 351 -13.27 0.18 23.25
CA PRO A 351 -14.40 0.55 22.36
C PRO A 351 -13.99 0.92 20.94
N PHE A 352 -12.70 1.03 20.64
CA PHE A 352 -12.19 1.53 19.35
C PHE A 352 -12.36 0.49 18.23
N ASN A 353 -11.86 -0.72 18.43
CA ASN A 353 -11.95 -1.81 17.46
C ASN A 353 -11.34 -1.46 16.08
N ALA A 354 -10.23 -0.71 16.01
CA ALA A 354 -9.50 -0.54 14.77
C ALA A 354 -9.10 -1.89 14.20
N ASP A 355 -9.10 -2.01 12.85
CA ASP A 355 -8.92 -3.28 12.15
C ASP A 355 -7.46 -3.64 11.87
N GLY A 356 -6.52 -2.79 12.27
CA GLY A 356 -5.10 -3.04 12.11
C GLY A 356 -4.26 -1.79 12.22
N TRP A 357 -2.98 -1.98 11.91
CA TRP A 357 -1.94 -0.97 11.94
C TRP A 357 -1.22 -0.85 10.61
N ARG A 358 -1.03 0.37 10.12
CA ARG A 358 0.06 0.73 9.23
C ARG A 358 1.23 1.17 10.09
N LEU A 359 2.42 0.67 9.86
CA LEU A 359 3.59 0.90 10.70
C LEU A 359 4.57 1.82 9.99
N ASP A 360 4.76 3.01 10.56
CA ASP A 360 5.68 4.03 10.07
C ASP A 360 7.13 3.57 10.21
N VAL A 361 7.92 3.74 9.16
CA VAL A 361 9.37 3.39 9.08
C VAL A 361 9.73 2.10 9.82
N ALA A 362 8.98 1.04 9.55
CA ALA A 362 8.99 -0.18 10.35
C ALA A 362 10.36 -0.87 10.45
N ALA A 363 11.19 -0.75 9.42
CA ALA A 363 12.54 -1.31 9.43
C ALA A 363 13.52 -0.55 10.32
N ASP A 364 13.24 0.71 10.67
CA ASP A 364 14.13 1.56 11.48
C ASP A 364 13.91 1.39 12.99
N VAL A 365 12.83 0.70 13.38
CA VAL A 365 12.53 0.39 14.79
C VAL A 365 13.64 -0.47 15.37
N ALA A 366 14.14 -0.10 16.57
CA ALA A 366 15.32 -0.69 17.21
C ALA A 366 16.67 -0.36 16.51
N HIS A 367 17.78 -0.85 17.07
CA HIS A 367 19.14 -0.47 16.64
C HIS A 367 19.92 -1.64 16.01
N SER A 368 19.34 -2.85 16.03
CA SER A 368 19.88 -4.00 15.30
C SER A 368 18.78 -4.76 14.57
N PRO A 369 19.12 -5.44 13.47
CA PRO A 369 18.15 -6.28 12.76
C PRO A 369 17.49 -7.33 13.67
N GLU A 370 18.27 -7.97 14.55
CA GLU A 370 17.75 -9.00 15.46
C GLU A 370 16.73 -8.43 16.45
N ALA A 371 17.00 -7.22 16.99
CA ALA A 371 16.08 -6.55 17.90
C ALA A 371 14.82 -6.05 17.17
N ASN A 372 14.95 -5.59 15.90
CA ASN A 372 13.84 -5.20 15.06
C ASN A 372 12.91 -6.39 14.82
N HIS A 373 13.43 -7.53 14.34
CA HIS A 373 12.66 -8.75 14.15
C HIS A 373 12.00 -9.25 15.45
N ALA A 374 12.73 -9.25 16.57
CA ALA A 374 12.16 -9.65 17.86
C ALA A 374 11.01 -8.73 18.30
N PHE A 375 11.14 -7.42 18.10
CA PHE A 375 10.09 -6.45 18.41
C PHE A 375 8.82 -6.72 17.60
N TRP A 376 8.92 -6.93 16.28
CA TRP A 376 7.74 -7.14 15.43
C TRP A 376 7.06 -8.47 15.69
N LYS A 377 7.81 -9.51 16.09
CA LYS A 377 7.22 -10.78 16.52
C LYS A 377 6.39 -10.63 17.81
N GLU A 378 6.94 -9.93 18.80
CA GLU A 378 6.20 -9.63 20.03
C GLU A 378 4.98 -8.72 19.73
N PHE A 379 5.15 -7.67 18.92
CA PHE A 379 4.08 -6.77 18.52
C PHE A 379 2.92 -7.52 17.86
N ARG A 380 3.24 -8.40 16.88
CA ARG A 380 2.21 -9.23 16.24
C ARG A 380 1.46 -10.11 17.25
N GLN A 381 2.17 -10.75 18.18
CA GLN A 381 1.55 -11.61 19.19
C GLN A 381 0.54 -10.82 20.03
N HIS A 382 0.90 -9.63 20.50
CA HIS A 382 0.05 -8.76 21.28
C HIS A 382 -1.17 -8.29 20.48
N VAL A 383 -0.98 -7.75 19.30
CA VAL A 383 -2.06 -7.25 18.44
C VAL A 383 -3.03 -8.37 18.07
N ARG A 384 -2.51 -9.54 17.66
CA ARG A 384 -3.34 -10.69 17.27
C ARG A 384 -4.03 -11.38 18.44
N ALA A 385 -3.48 -11.30 19.65
CA ALA A 385 -4.16 -11.76 20.86
C ALA A 385 -5.36 -10.85 21.20
N ALA A 386 -5.23 -9.54 21.01
CA ALA A 386 -6.30 -8.59 21.21
C ALA A 386 -7.37 -8.64 20.10
N ARG A 387 -6.92 -8.76 18.86
CA ARG A 387 -7.78 -8.84 17.67
C ARG A 387 -7.21 -9.83 16.65
N PRO A 388 -7.74 -11.07 16.58
CA PRO A 388 -7.18 -12.14 15.74
C PRO A 388 -7.16 -11.84 14.23
N ASP A 389 -8.05 -10.98 13.72
CA ASP A 389 -8.14 -10.56 12.32
C ASP A 389 -7.56 -9.16 12.05
N ALA A 390 -6.76 -8.59 12.97
CA ALA A 390 -6.09 -7.33 12.75
C ALA A 390 -5.00 -7.47 11.67
N LEU A 391 -4.92 -6.51 10.75
CA LEU A 391 -3.85 -6.42 9.75
C LEU A 391 -2.62 -5.68 10.31
N ILE A 392 -1.44 -6.12 9.94
CA ILE A 392 -0.16 -5.46 10.23
C ILE A 392 0.52 -5.15 8.90
N LEU A 393 0.36 -3.92 8.44
CA LEU A 393 0.91 -3.40 7.18
C LEU A 393 2.12 -2.52 7.47
N ALA A 394 3.28 -2.80 6.90
CA ALA A 394 4.47 -2.01 7.15
C ALA A 394 4.79 -1.03 6.02
N GLU A 395 5.25 0.16 6.38
CA GLU A 395 6.01 0.99 5.46
C GLU A 395 7.44 0.49 5.42
N HIS A 396 7.91 0.15 4.22
CA HIS A 396 9.30 -0.25 3.99
C HIS A 396 9.70 0.03 2.55
N TYR A 397 10.91 0.53 2.37
CA TYR A 397 11.55 0.72 1.07
C TYR A 397 12.54 -0.41 0.82
N GLY A 398 12.42 -1.08 -0.33
CA GLY A 398 13.29 -2.20 -0.70
C GLY A 398 12.72 -3.58 -0.31
N ASP A 399 13.61 -4.55 -0.17
CA ASP A 399 13.25 -5.95 0.04
C ASP A 399 12.72 -6.23 1.46
N ALA A 400 11.43 -6.47 1.56
CA ALA A 400 10.73 -6.77 2.82
C ALA A 400 10.67 -8.28 3.16
N SER A 401 11.23 -9.15 2.33
CA SER A 401 11.02 -10.61 2.41
C SER A 401 11.39 -11.21 3.77
N SER A 402 12.37 -10.64 4.48
CA SER A 402 12.81 -11.12 5.79
C SER A 402 11.76 -10.96 6.91
N TRP A 403 10.82 -10.00 6.77
CA TRP A 403 9.74 -9.77 7.74
C TRP A 403 8.42 -10.46 7.37
N LEU A 404 8.34 -11.07 6.18
CA LEU A 404 7.11 -11.68 5.65
C LEU A 404 7.09 -13.21 5.80
N SER A 405 7.68 -13.71 6.89
CA SER A 405 7.70 -15.14 7.21
C SER A 405 6.44 -15.64 7.94
N GLY A 406 5.49 -14.74 8.25
CA GLY A 406 4.20 -15.08 8.87
C GLY A 406 4.11 -14.79 10.37
N ASP A 407 5.20 -14.37 11.00
CA ASP A 407 5.28 -14.09 12.43
C ASP A 407 5.57 -12.60 12.76
N GLU A 408 5.68 -11.75 11.74
CA GLU A 408 5.95 -10.31 11.88
C GLU A 408 4.89 -9.50 11.12
N TRP A 409 5.22 -8.92 9.95
CA TRP A 409 4.28 -8.16 9.14
C TRP A 409 3.41 -9.09 8.28
N ASP A 410 2.19 -8.64 7.98
CA ASP A 410 1.34 -9.33 7.00
C ASP A 410 1.70 -8.93 5.58
N SER A 411 1.99 -7.64 5.37
CA SER A 411 2.27 -7.08 4.05
C SER A 411 2.93 -5.71 4.17
N VAL A 412 3.13 -5.06 3.03
CA VAL A 412 3.80 -3.76 2.90
C VAL A 412 3.03 -2.79 2.03
N MET A 413 3.31 -1.48 2.19
CA MET A 413 3.05 -0.48 1.16
C MET A 413 3.91 -0.83 -0.05
N ASN A 414 3.28 -1.06 -1.21
CA ASN A 414 3.91 -1.74 -2.34
C ASN A 414 4.70 -0.78 -3.24
N TYR A 415 5.76 -0.20 -2.69
CA TYR A 415 6.60 0.74 -3.43
C TYR A 415 7.38 0.05 -4.55
N ASP A 416 8.14 -1.01 -4.22
CA ASP A 416 9.06 -1.66 -5.14
C ASP A 416 8.38 -2.44 -6.26
N ALA A 417 7.28 -3.16 -5.93
CA ALA A 417 6.60 -3.99 -6.92
C ALA A 417 5.45 -3.27 -7.65
N PHE A 418 5.00 -2.10 -7.18
CA PHE A 418 3.92 -1.39 -7.83
C PHE A 418 4.20 0.09 -8.09
N MET A 419 4.41 0.92 -7.04
CA MET A 419 4.47 2.38 -7.21
C MET A 419 5.61 2.80 -8.14
N ASP A 420 6.83 2.32 -7.89
CA ASP A 420 8.01 2.69 -8.68
C ASP A 420 7.93 2.20 -10.13
N PRO A 421 7.72 0.90 -10.43
CA PRO A 421 7.68 0.43 -11.81
C PRO A 421 6.52 1.02 -12.61
N VAL A 422 5.35 1.24 -12.00
CA VAL A 422 4.20 1.87 -12.67
C VAL A 422 4.46 3.35 -12.95
N SER A 423 5.04 4.10 -11.98
CA SER A 423 5.38 5.51 -12.16
C SER A 423 6.38 5.70 -13.30
N LEU A 424 7.48 4.95 -13.28
CA LEU A 424 8.53 5.04 -14.28
C LEU A 424 8.04 4.67 -15.67
N PHE A 425 7.32 3.55 -15.81
CA PHE A 425 6.75 3.14 -17.11
C PHE A 425 5.77 4.17 -17.69
N LEU A 426 4.87 4.71 -16.85
CA LEU A 426 3.82 5.59 -17.36
C LEU A 426 4.25 7.05 -17.49
N THR A 427 5.30 7.49 -16.78
CA THR A 427 5.65 8.92 -16.71
C THR A 427 7.15 9.20 -16.76
N GLY A 428 8.03 8.21 -16.72
CA GLY A 428 9.48 8.43 -16.55
C GLY A 428 9.88 9.14 -15.26
N MET A 429 8.91 9.45 -14.37
CA MET A 429 9.16 10.22 -13.16
C MET A 429 9.32 9.32 -11.94
N ASP A 430 10.32 9.62 -11.10
CA ASP A 430 10.39 9.01 -9.78
C ASP A 430 9.23 9.48 -8.88
N LYS A 431 8.93 8.67 -7.85
CA LYS A 431 7.78 8.90 -6.94
C LYS A 431 7.81 10.21 -6.18
N HIS A 432 8.96 10.87 -6.08
CA HIS A 432 9.10 12.18 -5.43
C HIS A 432 9.18 13.36 -6.42
N SER A 433 9.08 13.10 -7.72
CA SER A 433 9.34 14.11 -8.77
C SER A 433 10.70 14.79 -8.67
N ASN A 434 11.73 14.07 -8.22
CA ASN A 434 13.09 14.61 -8.18
C ASN A 434 13.79 14.52 -9.53
N GLY A 435 13.42 13.54 -10.38
CA GLY A 435 14.01 13.29 -11.68
C GLY A 435 13.01 12.78 -12.70
N TYR A 436 13.32 13.01 -13.96
CA TYR A 436 12.64 12.48 -15.13
C TYR A 436 13.63 11.69 -15.98
N ASP A 437 13.31 10.45 -16.27
CA ASP A 437 14.09 9.58 -17.15
C ASP A 437 13.25 9.16 -18.36
N PRO A 438 13.48 9.79 -19.54
CA PRO A 438 12.74 9.48 -20.75
C PRO A 438 13.05 8.08 -21.34
N GLU A 439 14.15 7.42 -20.91
CA GLU A 439 14.48 6.06 -21.37
C GLU A 439 13.65 5.00 -20.62
N GLU A 440 13.12 5.33 -19.46
CA GLU A 440 12.25 4.44 -18.70
C GLU A 440 10.76 4.63 -19.04
N GLU A 441 10.38 5.82 -19.53
CA GLU A 441 9.00 6.08 -19.97
C GLU A 441 8.70 5.23 -21.21
N GLY A 442 7.66 4.41 -21.13
CA GLY A 442 7.22 3.53 -22.20
C GLY A 442 7.94 2.19 -22.30
N ASP A 443 9.03 1.96 -21.57
CA ASP A 443 9.74 0.66 -21.61
C ASP A 443 8.93 -0.41 -20.86
N GLY A 444 8.04 -1.10 -21.58
CA GLY A 444 7.22 -2.18 -21.05
C GLY A 444 8.03 -3.40 -20.63
N ALA A 445 9.17 -3.65 -21.27
CA ALA A 445 10.06 -4.77 -20.92
C ALA A 445 10.73 -4.51 -19.57
N LEU A 446 11.25 -3.30 -19.35
CA LEU A 446 11.84 -2.89 -18.09
C LEU A 446 10.81 -2.83 -16.96
N PHE A 447 9.61 -2.31 -17.25
CA PHE A 447 8.48 -2.36 -16.30
C PHE A 447 8.23 -3.78 -15.82
N TRP A 448 8.11 -4.74 -16.74
CA TRP A 448 7.84 -6.13 -16.38
C TRP A 448 8.99 -6.78 -15.62
N ASP A 449 10.21 -6.51 -16.00
CA ASP A 449 11.40 -7.02 -15.29
C ASP A 449 11.43 -6.56 -13.83
N ARG A 450 11.21 -5.27 -13.58
CA ARG A 450 11.15 -4.71 -12.22
C ARG A 450 9.98 -5.26 -11.43
N TYR A 451 8.76 -5.19 -12.01
CA TYR A 451 7.54 -5.69 -11.37
C TYR A 451 7.68 -7.17 -10.99
N SER A 452 8.09 -8.02 -11.92
CA SER A 452 8.17 -9.47 -11.68
C SER A 452 9.23 -9.85 -10.66
N LYS A 453 10.39 -9.21 -10.67
CA LYS A 453 11.45 -9.43 -9.69
C LYS A 453 11.05 -8.99 -8.28
N ALA A 454 10.44 -7.83 -8.16
CA ALA A 454 10.01 -7.31 -6.86
C ALA A 454 8.84 -8.12 -6.29
N SER A 455 7.82 -8.42 -7.11
CA SER A 455 6.68 -9.24 -6.71
C SER A 455 7.08 -10.66 -6.30
N ALA A 456 8.11 -11.25 -6.94
CA ALA A 456 8.60 -12.58 -6.64
C ALA A 456 9.17 -12.71 -5.21
N ARG A 457 9.60 -11.62 -4.58
CA ARG A 457 10.09 -11.59 -3.20
C ARG A 457 8.98 -11.72 -2.17
N LEU A 458 7.75 -11.35 -2.53
CA LEU A 458 6.61 -11.38 -1.62
C LEU A 458 5.98 -12.77 -1.59
N PRO A 459 5.64 -13.34 -0.42
CA PRO A 459 4.72 -14.46 -0.33
C PRO A 459 3.37 -14.10 -0.97
N GLN A 460 2.66 -15.08 -1.51
CA GLN A 460 1.38 -14.85 -2.21
C GLN A 460 0.36 -14.11 -1.32
N GLN A 461 0.28 -14.49 -0.05
CA GLN A 461 -0.61 -13.86 0.93
C GLN A 461 -0.29 -12.37 1.10
N SER A 462 1.02 -12.05 1.23
CA SER A 462 1.50 -10.66 1.33
C SER A 462 1.27 -9.89 0.05
N LEU A 463 1.51 -10.49 -1.12
CA LEU A 463 1.28 -9.84 -2.41
C LEU A 463 -0.21 -9.48 -2.61
N GLN A 464 -1.13 -10.38 -2.22
CA GLN A 464 -2.57 -10.12 -2.34
C GLN A 464 -3.09 -9.01 -1.41
N THR A 465 -2.33 -8.65 -0.38
CA THR A 465 -2.65 -7.59 0.58
C THR A 465 -1.69 -6.41 0.52
N ALA A 466 -0.70 -6.46 -0.38
CA ALA A 466 0.25 -5.35 -0.59
C ALA A 466 -0.50 -4.12 -1.12
N LEU A 467 -0.27 -2.97 -0.48
CA LEU A 467 -1.01 -1.75 -0.76
C LEU A 467 -0.48 -1.09 -2.04
N ASN A 468 -1.20 -1.25 -3.14
CA ASN A 468 -0.88 -0.69 -4.44
C ASN A 468 -1.32 0.78 -4.50
N GLU A 469 -0.44 1.68 -4.14
CA GLU A 469 -0.67 3.14 -4.20
C GLU A 469 0.00 3.75 -5.43
N LEU A 470 -0.66 4.70 -6.08
CA LEU A 470 -0.04 5.53 -7.12
C LEU A 470 0.79 6.65 -6.49
N ASP A 471 0.33 7.16 -5.37
CA ASP A 471 0.98 8.15 -4.52
C ASP A 471 0.42 8.06 -3.08
N ASN A 472 0.99 8.86 -2.17
CA ASN A 472 0.52 8.99 -0.79
C ASN A 472 0.98 10.33 -0.20
N HIS A 473 0.88 10.48 1.12
CA HIS A 473 1.21 11.71 1.84
C HIS A 473 2.70 12.14 1.80
N ASP A 474 3.62 11.26 1.37
CA ASP A 474 5.07 11.53 1.23
C ASP A 474 5.53 11.70 -0.21
N HIS A 475 4.72 11.25 -1.18
CA HIS A 475 5.09 11.24 -2.58
C HIS A 475 4.32 12.29 -3.38
N SER A 476 4.88 12.73 -4.50
CA SER A 476 4.16 13.63 -5.40
C SER A 476 2.89 12.96 -5.94
N ARG A 477 1.83 13.75 -6.16
CA ARG A 477 0.61 13.25 -6.78
C ARG A 477 0.90 12.64 -8.15
N PHE A 478 0.38 11.45 -8.44
CA PHE A 478 0.63 10.78 -9.71
C PHE A 478 0.18 11.63 -10.90
N LEU A 479 -0.95 12.32 -10.79
CA LEU A 479 -1.41 13.22 -11.83
C LEU A 479 -0.35 14.29 -12.17
N SER A 480 0.35 14.85 -11.16
CA SER A 480 1.41 15.82 -11.37
C SER A 480 2.64 15.23 -12.07
N ARG A 481 3.00 13.96 -11.79
CA ARG A 481 4.12 13.30 -12.48
C ARG A 481 3.90 13.20 -13.99
N THR A 482 2.65 13.16 -14.45
CA THR A 482 2.31 13.09 -15.89
C THR A 482 2.70 14.34 -16.69
N ASN A 483 3.10 15.42 -16.05
CA ASN A 483 3.60 16.64 -16.71
C ASN A 483 5.12 16.69 -16.85
N HIS A 484 5.84 15.66 -16.38
CA HIS A 484 7.30 15.51 -16.45
C HIS A 484 8.09 16.66 -15.77
N THR A 485 7.43 17.40 -14.86
CA THR A 485 8.09 18.51 -14.15
C THR A 485 8.80 18.01 -12.91
N ALA A 486 10.12 17.95 -12.94
CA ALA A 486 10.94 17.63 -11.78
C ALA A 486 11.12 18.84 -10.86
N GLY A 487 10.95 18.66 -9.55
CA GLY A 487 11.19 19.69 -8.55
C GLY A 487 10.20 19.71 -7.40
N ARG A 488 10.21 20.82 -6.69
CA ARG A 488 9.46 21.04 -5.44
C ARG A 488 8.68 22.35 -5.49
N LEU A 489 7.64 22.45 -4.65
CA LEU A 489 6.78 23.62 -4.53
C LEU A 489 7.57 24.93 -4.35
N GLY A 490 8.58 24.96 -3.47
CA GLY A 490 9.33 26.18 -3.16
C GLY A 490 9.97 26.84 -4.37
N PRO A 491 10.83 26.14 -5.14
CA PRO A 491 11.46 26.68 -6.34
C PRO A 491 10.51 26.92 -7.51
N LEU A 492 9.48 26.09 -7.68
CA LEU A 492 8.64 26.08 -8.87
C LEU A 492 7.36 26.93 -8.72
N GLY A 493 6.83 27.01 -7.51
CA GLY A 493 5.56 27.68 -7.21
C GLY A 493 4.33 26.77 -7.34
N PRO A 494 3.20 27.18 -6.78
CA PRO A 494 2.04 26.31 -6.54
C PRO A 494 1.28 25.89 -7.80
N GLY A 495 1.43 26.58 -8.92
CA GLY A 495 0.71 26.26 -10.16
C GLY A 495 1.41 25.28 -11.10
N GLU A 496 2.70 24.98 -10.87
CA GLU A 496 3.47 24.14 -11.81
C GLU A 496 3.04 22.66 -11.77
N ALA A 497 2.64 22.16 -10.62
CA ALA A 497 2.17 20.80 -10.46
C ALA A 497 0.91 20.45 -11.29
N GLU A 498 0.14 21.46 -11.72
CA GLU A 498 -1.13 21.30 -12.43
C GLU A 498 -1.00 21.50 -13.96
N LYS A 499 0.11 22.09 -14.42
CA LYS A 499 0.27 22.46 -15.83
C LYS A 499 0.58 21.23 -16.69
N GLY A 500 -0.20 21.04 -17.74
CA GLY A 500 0.09 20.02 -18.75
C GLY A 500 -0.12 18.57 -18.31
N VAL A 501 -0.81 18.34 -17.20
CA VAL A 501 -1.10 16.98 -16.70
C VAL A 501 -1.96 16.16 -17.65
N SER A 502 -1.70 14.85 -17.72
CA SER A 502 -2.45 13.90 -18.54
C SER A 502 -3.41 13.04 -17.71
N LYS A 503 -4.71 13.39 -17.73
CA LYS A 503 -5.74 12.52 -17.12
C LYS A 503 -5.90 11.17 -17.84
N ALA A 504 -5.43 11.04 -19.07
CA ALA A 504 -5.44 9.78 -19.80
C ALA A 504 -4.40 8.80 -19.20
N ILE A 505 -3.20 9.27 -18.91
CA ILE A 505 -2.14 8.51 -18.24
C ILE A 505 -2.58 8.16 -16.80
N LEU A 506 -3.17 9.10 -16.04
CA LEU A 506 -3.71 8.77 -14.71
C LEU A 506 -4.74 7.64 -14.81
N ARG A 507 -5.68 7.69 -15.76
CA ARG A 507 -6.66 6.60 -15.94
C ARG A 507 -6.02 5.27 -16.32
N ALA A 508 -4.92 5.27 -17.09
CA ALA A 508 -4.15 4.07 -17.36
C ALA A 508 -3.50 3.51 -16.07
N ALA A 509 -2.94 4.39 -15.24
CA ALA A 509 -2.40 4.01 -13.92
C ALA A 509 -3.46 3.40 -13.01
N VAL A 510 -4.65 3.99 -12.95
CA VAL A 510 -5.79 3.45 -12.18
C VAL A 510 -6.22 2.07 -12.71
N VAL A 511 -6.20 1.85 -14.03
CA VAL A 511 -6.46 0.51 -14.58
C VAL A 511 -5.42 -0.48 -14.12
N MET A 512 -4.12 -0.14 -14.13
CA MET A 512 -3.06 -1.01 -13.60
C MET A 512 -3.25 -1.26 -12.10
N GLN A 513 -3.55 -0.23 -11.31
CA GLN A 513 -3.81 -0.32 -9.87
C GLN A 513 -4.96 -1.30 -9.55
N MET A 514 -6.03 -1.27 -10.32
CA MET A 514 -7.23 -2.10 -10.11
C MET A 514 -7.11 -3.51 -10.68
N THR A 515 -6.08 -3.82 -11.47
CA THR A 515 -6.00 -5.08 -12.20
C THR A 515 -4.74 -5.90 -11.97
N LEU A 516 -3.65 -5.29 -11.49
CA LEU A 516 -2.46 -6.01 -11.01
C LEU A 516 -2.72 -6.63 -9.62
N PRO A 517 -2.04 -7.73 -9.25
CA PRO A 517 -2.13 -8.31 -7.91
C PRO A 517 -1.81 -7.31 -6.81
N GLY A 518 -2.60 -7.32 -5.73
CA GLY A 518 -2.48 -6.43 -4.58
C GLY A 518 -3.81 -5.83 -4.16
N ALA A 519 -3.77 -4.94 -3.18
CA ALA A 519 -4.88 -4.18 -2.65
C ALA A 519 -4.80 -2.73 -3.15
N PRO A 520 -5.71 -2.26 -4.02
CA PRO A 520 -5.68 -0.89 -4.53
C PRO A 520 -5.82 0.16 -3.44
N GLY A 521 -4.93 1.15 -3.39
CA GLY A 521 -4.97 2.25 -2.43
C GLY A 521 -5.15 3.61 -3.11
N ILE A 522 -6.24 4.29 -2.81
CA ILE A 522 -6.56 5.63 -3.31
C ILE A 522 -6.14 6.64 -2.23
N TYR A 523 -5.25 7.55 -2.55
CA TYR A 523 -4.95 8.68 -1.67
C TYR A 523 -6.01 9.75 -1.84
N TYR A 524 -6.54 10.31 -0.73
CA TYR A 524 -7.66 11.26 -0.78
C TYR A 524 -7.44 12.34 -1.84
N GLY A 525 -8.43 12.58 -2.67
CA GLY A 525 -8.41 13.62 -3.70
C GLY A 525 -7.81 13.21 -5.05
N ASP A 526 -7.22 12.02 -5.21
CA ASP A 526 -6.79 11.52 -6.52
C ASP A 526 -7.97 11.40 -7.46
N GLU A 527 -9.08 10.85 -6.94
CA GLU A 527 -10.34 10.73 -7.67
C GLU A 527 -10.97 12.08 -8.00
N ALA A 528 -10.63 13.13 -7.24
CA ALA A 528 -11.07 14.49 -7.48
C ALA A 528 -10.14 15.30 -8.40
N GLY A 529 -8.99 14.71 -8.80
CA GLY A 529 -8.01 15.32 -9.68
C GLY A 529 -7.04 16.28 -9.00
N LEU A 530 -6.76 16.07 -7.70
CA LEU A 530 -5.76 16.84 -6.99
C LEU A 530 -4.36 16.63 -7.59
N CYS A 531 -3.63 17.73 -7.69
CA CYS A 531 -2.23 17.77 -8.06
C CYS A 531 -1.37 18.24 -6.88
N GLY A 532 -0.07 17.97 -6.92
CA GLY A 532 0.90 18.42 -5.94
C GLY A 532 2.25 17.74 -6.12
N PHE A 533 3.34 18.48 -5.93
CA PHE A 533 4.65 17.90 -5.75
C PHE A 533 4.69 17.15 -4.41
N THR A 534 5.81 16.54 -4.06
CA THR A 534 5.94 15.89 -2.75
C THR A 534 5.64 16.86 -1.60
N ASP A 535 5.51 16.37 -0.41
CA ASP A 535 5.11 17.13 0.77
C ASP A 535 5.84 18.49 0.92
N PRO A 536 5.14 19.51 1.36
CA PRO A 536 3.73 19.53 1.80
C PRO A 536 2.70 19.68 0.66
N ASP A 537 3.10 19.87 -0.60
CA ASP A 537 2.20 20.23 -1.71
C ASP A 537 1.20 19.13 -2.10
N ASN A 538 1.57 17.86 -1.92
CA ASN A 538 0.67 16.70 -2.12
C ASN A 538 -0.48 16.63 -1.09
N ARG A 539 -0.39 17.43 0.00
CA ARG A 539 -1.34 17.47 1.12
C ARG A 539 -2.30 18.66 1.00
N ARG A 540 -2.72 19.00 -0.21
CA ARG A 540 -3.70 20.07 -0.45
C ARG A 540 -5.07 19.64 0.09
N PRO A 541 -5.91 20.57 0.61
CA PRO A 541 -7.27 20.28 1.05
C PRO A 541 -8.11 19.65 -0.05
N PHE A 542 -8.98 18.71 0.32
CA PHE A 542 -9.92 18.09 -0.63
C PHE A 542 -10.83 19.16 -1.24
N PRO A 543 -11.03 19.17 -2.57
CA PRO A 543 -11.72 20.25 -3.27
C PRO A 543 -13.26 20.06 -3.26
N TRP A 544 -13.89 19.93 -2.09
CA TRP A 544 -15.32 19.71 -1.96
C TRP A 544 -16.14 20.72 -2.78
N GLY A 545 -17.01 20.19 -3.64
CA GLY A 545 -17.86 20.97 -4.56
C GLY A 545 -17.14 21.48 -5.82
N LYS A 546 -15.85 21.12 -6.01
CA LYS A 546 -15.03 21.50 -7.17
C LYS A 546 -14.32 20.30 -7.79
N GLU A 547 -14.77 19.10 -7.49
CA GLU A 547 -14.18 17.83 -7.92
C GLU A 547 -14.24 17.65 -9.43
N ASP A 548 -13.27 16.94 -9.99
CA ASP A 548 -13.38 16.41 -11.35
C ASP A 548 -14.36 15.24 -11.38
N THR A 549 -15.63 15.53 -11.63
CA THR A 549 -16.69 14.51 -11.61
C THR A 549 -16.52 13.43 -12.67
N VAL A 550 -15.83 13.72 -13.79
CA VAL A 550 -15.54 12.73 -14.82
C VAL A 550 -14.50 11.73 -14.33
N LEU A 551 -13.50 12.24 -13.60
CA LEU A 551 -12.47 11.40 -13.00
C LEU A 551 -13.05 10.59 -11.83
N GLN A 552 -13.89 11.19 -10.99
CA GLN A 552 -14.61 10.47 -9.91
C GLN A 552 -15.44 9.31 -10.45
N ASP A 553 -16.22 9.55 -11.51
CA ASP A 553 -17.00 8.50 -12.17
C ASP A 553 -16.10 7.39 -12.72
N PHE A 554 -14.92 7.74 -13.21
CA PHE A 554 -13.94 6.75 -13.68
C PHE A 554 -13.43 5.87 -12.52
N TYR A 555 -12.97 6.48 -11.42
CA TYR A 555 -12.53 5.74 -10.23
C TYR A 555 -13.63 4.83 -9.68
N LEU A 556 -14.84 5.36 -9.50
CA LEU A 556 -16.00 4.59 -9.05
C LEU A 556 -16.22 3.33 -9.89
N ASN A 557 -16.14 3.45 -11.21
CA ASN A 557 -16.36 2.33 -12.11
C ASN A 557 -15.17 1.37 -12.17
N ALA A 558 -13.94 1.87 -12.06
CA ALA A 558 -12.73 1.04 -11.98
C ALA A 558 -12.73 0.19 -10.70
N VAL A 559 -13.08 0.79 -9.55
CA VAL A 559 -13.31 0.08 -8.28
C VAL A 559 -14.40 -1.00 -8.44
N ARG A 560 -15.52 -0.68 -9.07
CA ARG A 560 -16.59 -1.67 -9.34
C ARG A 560 -16.12 -2.83 -10.21
N LEU A 561 -15.29 -2.57 -11.21
CA LEU A 561 -14.71 -3.64 -12.04
C LEU A 561 -13.78 -4.54 -11.21
N HIS A 562 -12.89 -3.95 -10.41
CA HIS A 562 -12.02 -4.69 -9.50
C HIS A 562 -12.81 -5.63 -8.57
N LYS A 563 -13.85 -5.12 -7.92
CA LYS A 563 -14.65 -5.87 -6.94
C LYS A 563 -15.55 -6.93 -7.58
N ASN A 564 -16.03 -6.73 -8.81
CA ASN A 564 -17.01 -7.62 -9.46
C ASN A 564 -16.39 -8.64 -10.41
N ILE A 565 -15.09 -8.56 -10.69
CA ILE A 565 -14.38 -9.48 -11.58
C ILE A 565 -13.32 -10.25 -10.75
N PRO A 566 -13.63 -11.47 -10.28
CA PRO A 566 -12.79 -12.21 -9.32
C PRO A 566 -11.35 -12.43 -9.79
N VAL A 567 -11.12 -12.46 -11.10
CA VAL A 567 -9.77 -12.67 -11.65
C VAL A 567 -8.78 -11.57 -11.23
N PHE A 568 -9.25 -10.35 -10.91
CA PHE A 568 -8.35 -9.27 -10.50
C PHE A 568 -7.86 -9.44 -9.07
N ARG A 569 -8.65 -10.06 -8.20
CA ARG A 569 -8.25 -10.38 -6.82
C ARG A 569 -7.43 -11.67 -6.75
N ASP A 570 -7.95 -12.77 -7.32
CA ASP A 570 -7.47 -14.12 -7.03
C ASP A 570 -6.80 -14.80 -8.23
N GLY A 571 -6.83 -14.19 -9.41
CA GLY A 571 -6.38 -14.82 -10.65
C GLY A 571 -4.88 -14.79 -10.85
N SER A 572 -4.39 -15.72 -11.66
CA SER A 572 -3.04 -15.72 -12.21
C SER A 572 -2.78 -14.47 -13.06
N LEU A 573 -1.53 -14.03 -13.11
CA LEU A 573 -1.07 -12.91 -13.94
C LEU A 573 -0.10 -13.42 -15.00
N VAL A 574 -0.38 -13.13 -16.28
CA VAL A 574 0.41 -13.59 -17.42
C VAL A 574 0.80 -12.39 -18.29
N PRO A 575 2.11 -12.14 -18.55
CA PRO A 575 2.51 -11.14 -19.54
C PRO A 575 2.16 -11.65 -20.95
N VAL A 576 1.63 -10.76 -21.78
CA VAL A 576 1.27 -11.06 -23.18
C VAL A 576 2.16 -10.29 -24.16
N ILE A 577 2.21 -8.95 -24.00
CA ILE A 577 3.11 -8.06 -24.74
C ILE A 577 3.67 -7.05 -23.75
N MET A 578 4.99 -6.99 -23.62
CA MET A 578 5.73 -6.02 -22.83
C MET A 578 6.78 -5.43 -23.77
N ASP A 579 6.46 -4.29 -24.36
CA ASP A 579 7.25 -3.68 -25.46
C ASP A 579 7.17 -2.16 -25.34
N ASP A 580 7.81 -1.43 -26.26
CA ASP A 580 7.78 0.03 -26.29
C ASP A 580 6.32 0.55 -26.26
N ASP A 581 6.03 1.47 -25.35
CA ASP A 581 4.72 2.08 -25.11
C ASP A 581 3.57 1.12 -24.73
N LEU A 582 3.88 -0.16 -24.49
CA LEU A 582 2.87 -1.21 -24.31
C LEU A 582 3.11 -2.07 -23.07
N ALA A 583 2.07 -2.20 -22.26
CA ALA A 583 1.96 -3.27 -21.25
C ALA A 583 0.62 -4.00 -21.43
N VAL A 584 0.68 -5.23 -21.96
CA VAL A 584 -0.47 -6.08 -22.19
C VAL A 584 -0.33 -7.35 -21.35
N TYR A 585 -1.28 -7.61 -20.48
CA TYR A 585 -1.27 -8.78 -19.62
C TYR A 585 -2.64 -9.42 -19.47
N GLY A 586 -2.62 -10.71 -19.23
CA GLY A 586 -3.81 -11.53 -18.93
C GLY A 586 -3.95 -11.78 -17.43
N ARG A 587 -5.20 -11.82 -16.96
CA ARG A 587 -5.58 -12.34 -15.65
C ARG A 587 -6.55 -13.49 -15.86
N PHE A 588 -6.41 -14.61 -15.11
CA PHE A 588 -7.37 -15.70 -15.23
C PHE A 588 -7.55 -16.47 -13.92
N LEU A 589 -8.76 -16.99 -13.72
CA LEU A 589 -9.14 -17.83 -12.59
C LEU A 589 -10.06 -18.95 -13.11
N GLY A 590 -9.54 -20.16 -13.16
CA GLY A 590 -10.23 -21.25 -13.83
C GLY A 590 -10.49 -20.96 -15.30
N LYS A 591 -11.76 -20.77 -15.67
CA LYS A 591 -12.17 -20.46 -17.05
C LYS A 591 -12.46 -19.00 -17.29
N GLU A 592 -12.58 -18.19 -16.24
CA GLU A 592 -12.78 -16.76 -16.35
C GLU A 592 -11.46 -16.06 -16.60
N ALA A 593 -11.45 -15.08 -17.50
CA ALA A 593 -10.25 -14.36 -17.83
C ALA A 593 -10.52 -12.90 -18.21
N ALA A 594 -9.46 -12.11 -18.09
CA ALA A 594 -9.40 -10.73 -18.55
C ALA A 594 -8.09 -10.48 -19.31
N LEU A 595 -8.17 -9.65 -20.34
CA LEU A 595 -7.02 -9.03 -21.00
C LEU A 595 -7.03 -7.55 -20.66
N VAL A 596 -5.92 -7.06 -20.13
CA VAL A 596 -5.68 -5.64 -19.85
C VAL A 596 -4.66 -5.13 -20.86
N VAL A 597 -4.97 -4.02 -21.49
CA VAL A 597 -4.13 -3.40 -22.53
C VAL A 597 -3.86 -1.96 -22.12
N ILE A 598 -2.60 -1.63 -21.91
CA ILE A 598 -2.12 -0.28 -21.62
C ILE A 598 -1.23 0.16 -22.77
N HIS A 599 -1.56 1.31 -23.37
CA HIS A 599 -0.80 1.95 -24.43
C HIS A 599 -0.56 3.41 -24.06
N ILE A 600 0.68 3.80 -23.84
CA ILE A 600 1.02 5.18 -23.43
C ILE A 600 1.52 6.05 -24.60
N GLY A 601 1.80 5.45 -25.74
CA GLY A 601 2.25 6.17 -26.93
C GLY A 601 1.30 7.27 -27.38
N THR A 602 1.87 8.31 -27.98
CA THR A 602 1.13 9.47 -28.49
C THR A 602 0.54 9.25 -29.89
N GLU A 603 0.91 8.17 -30.56
CA GLU A 603 0.39 7.79 -31.88
C GLU A 603 -0.52 6.55 -31.74
N PRO A 604 -1.50 6.37 -32.64
CA PRO A 604 -2.34 5.18 -32.64
C PRO A 604 -1.54 3.91 -32.94
N ALA A 605 -1.82 2.81 -32.23
CA ALA A 605 -1.19 1.52 -32.46
C ALA A 605 -2.19 0.44 -32.92
N ARG A 606 -1.68 -0.60 -33.58
CA ARG A 606 -2.48 -1.78 -33.96
C ARG A 606 -1.84 -3.03 -33.40
N LEU A 607 -2.64 -3.80 -32.70
CA LEU A 607 -2.19 -5.07 -32.09
C LEU A 607 -3.10 -6.20 -32.58
N ARG A 608 -2.49 -7.37 -32.77
CA ARG A 608 -3.20 -8.63 -32.93
C ARG A 608 -2.73 -9.58 -31.82
N ILE A 609 -3.66 -10.01 -30.98
CA ILE A 609 -3.39 -10.82 -29.79
C ILE A 609 -4.10 -12.15 -29.92
N ASP A 610 -3.35 -13.24 -29.73
CA ASP A 610 -3.92 -14.58 -29.58
C ASP A 610 -4.32 -14.77 -28.11
N LEU A 611 -5.61 -14.93 -27.86
CA LEU A 611 -6.13 -15.05 -26.50
C LEU A 611 -5.84 -16.41 -25.86
N SER A 612 -5.40 -17.39 -26.63
CA SER A 612 -4.91 -18.67 -26.09
C SER A 612 -3.64 -18.51 -25.26
N ASP A 613 -2.88 -17.43 -25.47
CA ASP A 613 -1.70 -17.12 -24.66
C ASP A 613 -2.04 -16.89 -23.17
N VAL A 614 -3.28 -16.48 -22.86
CA VAL A 614 -3.74 -16.25 -21.48
C VAL A 614 -4.15 -17.54 -20.81
N THR A 615 -5.17 -18.23 -21.31
CA THR A 615 -5.78 -19.39 -20.66
C THR A 615 -5.44 -20.74 -21.31
N GLY A 616 -4.79 -20.73 -22.46
CA GLY A 616 -4.58 -21.94 -23.29
C GLY A 616 -5.70 -22.19 -24.30
N ALA A 617 -6.91 -21.75 -24.04
CA ALA A 617 -8.06 -21.88 -24.92
C ALA A 617 -8.61 -20.48 -25.29
N ALA A 618 -8.73 -20.23 -26.57
CA ALA A 618 -9.23 -18.96 -27.06
C ALA A 618 -10.77 -18.91 -27.09
N PRO A 619 -11.39 -17.83 -26.61
CA PRO A 619 -12.84 -17.63 -26.73
C PRO A 619 -13.24 -17.25 -28.16
N HIS A 620 -14.52 -17.46 -28.53
CA HIS A 620 -15.07 -16.98 -29.82
C HIS A 620 -15.43 -15.49 -29.84
N ALA A 621 -15.54 -14.90 -28.66
CA ALA A 621 -15.79 -13.47 -28.45
C ALA A 621 -15.35 -13.06 -27.04
N VAL A 622 -14.96 -11.80 -26.88
CA VAL A 622 -14.68 -11.16 -25.60
C VAL A 622 -15.60 -9.97 -25.39
N THR A 623 -15.76 -9.54 -24.15
CA THR A 623 -16.54 -8.34 -23.82
C THR A 623 -15.58 -7.25 -23.35
N ARG A 624 -15.48 -6.15 -24.11
CA ARG A 624 -14.80 -4.95 -23.62
C ARG A 624 -15.67 -4.29 -22.56
N VAL A 625 -15.13 -4.11 -21.36
CA VAL A 625 -15.82 -3.52 -20.19
C VAL A 625 -15.32 -2.12 -19.85
N LEU A 626 -14.09 -1.78 -20.26
CA LEU A 626 -13.49 -0.47 -20.09
C LEU A 626 -12.74 -0.06 -21.35
N HIS A 627 -12.86 1.21 -21.72
CA HIS A 627 -12.02 1.91 -22.68
C HIS A 627 -11.76 3.33 -22.18
N SER A 628 -10.51 3.73 -22.12
CA SER A 628 -10.07 5.09 -21.79
C SER A 628 -8.97 5.51 -22.76
N SER A 629 -8.97 6.78 -23.16
CA SER A 629 -7.96 7.39 -24.03
C SER A 629 -7.97 8.90 -23.88
N THR A 630 -7.07 9.61 -24.57
CA THR A 630 -7.11 11.08 -24.65
C THR A 630 -8.42 11.62 -25.24
N LEU A 631 -9.10 10.86 -26.10
CA LEU A 631 -10.27 11.31 -26.85
C LEU A 631 -11.59 10.88 -26.23
N ALA A 632 -11.61 9.76 -25.52
CA ALA A 632 -12.85 9.16 -25.03
C ALA A 632 -12.62 8.32 -23.79
N CYS A 633 -13.62 8.29 -22.93
CA CYS A 633 -13.74 7.33 -21.85
C CYS A 633 -15.12 6.69 -21.93
N SER A 634 -15.18 5.36 -21.94
CA SER A 634 -16.43 4.63 -21.95
C SER A 634 -16.34 3.41 -21.05
N LEU A 635 -17.32 3.30 -20.18
CA LEU A 635 -17.53 2.17 -19.28
C LEU A 635 -18.84 1.51 -19.73
N GLY A 636 -18.75 0.24 -20.08
CA GLY A 636 -19.91 -0.49 -20.58
C GLY A 636 -19.53 -1.71 -21.41
N ARG A 637 -20.46 -2.64 -21.55
CA ARG A 637 -20.21 -3.91 -22.23
C ARG A 637 -20.34 -3.79 -23.74
N LYS A 638 -19.25 -4.08 -24.45
CA LYS A 638 -19.22 -4.17 -25.91
C LYS A 638 -18.67 -5.52 -26.32
N ASN A 639 -19.47 -6.31 -27.00
CA ASN A 639 -19.01 -7.59 -27.53
C ASN A 639 -18.05 -7.38 -28.71
N VAL A 640 -16.92 -8.08 -28.67
CA VAL A 640 -15.86 -8.04 -29.69
C VAL A 640 -15.63 -9.48 -30.17
N PRO A 641 -15.91 -9.78 -31.46
CA PRO A 641 -15.64 -11.10 -32.01
C PRO A 641 -14.13 -11.41 -32.01
N THR A 642 -13.78 -12.67 -31.77
CA THR A 642 -12.40 -13.15 -31.81
C THR A 642 -12.25 -14.30 -32.83
N PRO A 643 -12.25 -13.99 -34.13
CA PRO A 643 -12.13 -15.01 -35.17
C PRO A 643 -10.82 -15.78 -35.00
N MET A 644 -10.90 -17.12 -34.99
CA MET A 644 -9.78 -18.02 -34.72
C MET A 644 -9.06 -17.77 -33.38
N GLY A 645 -9.78 -17.18 -32.39
CA GLY A 645 -9.21 -16.93 -31.07
C GLY A 645 -8.37 -15.65 -30.95
N THR A 646 -8.29 -14.86 -32.00
CA THR A 646 -7.51 -13.61 -32.00
C THR A 646 -8.38 -12.38 -31.87
N VAL A 647 -7.87 -11.36 -31.21
CA VAL A 647 -8.47 -10.02 -31.18
C VAL A 647 -7.57 -9.03 -31.91
N ASP A 648 -8.16 -8.28 -32.87
CA ASP A 648 -7.49 -7.19 -33.56
C ASP A 648 -7.91 -5.87 -32.87
N LEU A 649 -6.94 -5.16 -32.29
CA LEU A 649 -7.13 -3.91 -31.56
C LEU A 649 -6.58 -2.73 -32.33
N ASN A 650 -7.34 -1.63 -32.37
CA ASN A 650 -6.87 -0.33 -32.84
C ASN A 650 -6.85 0.59 -31.62
N LEU A 651 -5.67 0.76 -31.05
CA LEU A 651 -5.47 1.55 -29.84
C LEU A 651 -5.39 3.04 -30.21
N LEU A 652 -6.08 3.86 -29.43
CA LEU A 652 -5.94 5.31 -29.48
C LEU A 652 -4.71 5.75 -28.65
N PRO A 653 -4.20 6.97 -28.87
CA PRO A 653 -3.13 7.50 -28.05
C PRO A 653 -3.47 7.49 -26.55
N GLN A 654 -2.54 7.13 -25.71
CA GLN A 654 -2.65 7.08 -24.26
C GLN A 654 -3.94 6.37 -23.82
N SER A 655 -4.06 5.10 -24.16
CA SER A 655 -5.29 4.34 -23.92
C SER A 655 -5.10 3.16 -22.98
N ALA A 656 -6.18 2.85 -22.27
CA ALA A 656 -6.30 1.64 -21.46
C ALA A 656 -7.62 0.94 -21.78
N GLU A 657 -7.58 -0.39 -21.95
CA GLU A 657 -8.74 -1.21 -22.26
C GLU A 657 -8.76 -2.49 -21.43
N ILE A 658 -9.97 -2.92 -21.03
CA ILE A 658 -10.17 -4.20 -20.33
C ILE A 658 -11.19 -5.03 -21.12
N TYR A 659 -10.83 -6.26 -21.42
CA TYR A 659 -11.65 -7.28 -22.07
C TYR A 659 -11.83 -8.46 -21.13
N VAL A 660 -13.03 -9.04 -21.06
CA VAL A 660 -13.34 -10.21 -20.20
C VAL A 660 -14.03 -11.31 -21.00
N TRP A 661 -13.82 -12.56 -20.61
CA TRP A 661 -14.49 -13.74 -21.19
C TRP A 661 -14.63 -14.88 -20.21
#